data_f8866c48ad7a9b38f17506629d0389c8
#
_entry.id   f8866c48ad7a9b38f17506629d0389c8
#
_cell.length_a   1.000
_cell.length_b   1.000
_cell.length_c   1.000
_cell.angle_alpha   90.00
_cell.angle_beta   90.00
_cell.angle_gamma   90.00
#
_symmetry.space_group_name_H-M   'P 1'
#
loop_
_entity.id
_entity.type
_entity.pdbx_description
1 polymer ?
#
loop_
_entity_poly.entity_id
_entity_poly.type
_entity_poly.pdbx_seq_one_letter_code
_entity_poly.pdbx_strand_id
1 'polypeptide(L)'
;MPMNKPQFTPPANVNEVLQRLTRPKSAVVTGGMPYANGPLHLGHLAGAMVPPDIMARYMRMLIGKENVLFVSGNDDHGSTSEVASIKAGIPLREFIDQSHDKQVETTKRYGISYDIFSGTSQPDCFPIHEATSQEFMIKLFKNGMLEKKITKQWFDPKINRFLQDRNVTGKCPNTNCTNETAYSDECEVCGTQYDPSELINPKSSLSDATPELRDTAHLWLDMWKVSDELTEWIKSKQNKWRKGVFNEVFETVQPALQFSNVHEPKYKEIKDQLPKHKSRYAPGKKVVAQFENKADFQTAKDLFTANGIESEAMDGWAHRSITRDVTWGISVPAEIDPEMKGKTLYVWPDSLIAPISFTKVALKKQGHPDKEWERFWKDPEARIFQFLGQDNVYFYVLMQGAMWLGVKDNYTMTDVYSVFHLMVNGEKMSKSRGNFYSGDQLTEEMGFDPDQVRYFLSTLGLADKQSNFDFETFKERNKFLAGPLNAAIEKPISAVHTRFEGLVPDGKLLEKAEKETMKIVQLYLKNMEKGDHVTLLGQIENYARLINSFFVQYKPHDDRADLEGRKDALYSCFYILKNLMIMLHPFAPQTMERVRVSLKLPESVFSIDELGTGIAGGHLIGEKQQYFPAVEGASES
;
A
#
# COMPACT_ATOMS: atom_id res chain seq x y z
N MET A 1 40.81 -14.55 16.85
CA MET A 1 41.07 -14.63 15.40
C MET A 1 40.10 -13.66 14.73
N PRO A 2 40.54 -12.72 13.91
CA PRO A 2 39.62 -11.86 13.20
C PRO A 2 38.86 -12.71 12.17
N MET A 3 37.52 -12.72 12.26
CA MET A 3 36.66 -13.33 11.24
C MET A 3 36.90 -12.59 9.92
N ASN A 4 37.47 -13.27 8.93
CA ASN A 4 37.54 -12.79 7.57
C ASN A 4 36.10 -12.49 7.10
N LYS A 5 35.77 -11.23 6.90
CA LYS A 5 34.55 -10.87 6.18
C LYS A 5 34.67 -11.53 4.78
N PRO A 6 33.64 -12.25 4.33
CA PRO A 6 33.69 -12.82 2.99
C PRO A 6 33.96 -11.69 2.00
N GLN A 7 34.99 -11.87 1.15
CA GLN A 7 35.29 -10.93 0.08
C GLN A 7 34.10 -10.88 -0.88
N PHE A 8 33.43 -9.74 -0.93
CA PHE A 8 32.32 -9.52 -1.88
C PHE A 8 32.95 -9.43 -3.29
N THR A 9 32.78 -10.49 -4.07
CA THR A 9 33.13 -10.46 -5.51
C THR A 9 31.91 -9.90 -6.26
N PRO A 10 32.07 -8.75 -6.96
CA PRO A 10 30.97 -8.22 -7.76
C PRO A 10 30.58 -9.22 -8.86
N PRO A 11 29.28 -9.33 -9.21
CA PRO A 11 28.84 -10.22 -10.28
C PRO A 11 29.44 -9.77 -11.61
N ALA A 12 29.84 -10.75 -12.44
CA ALA A 12 30.46 -10.49 -13.74
C ALA A 12 29.44 -10.22 -14.86
N ASN A 13 28.23 -10.73 -14.72
CA ASN A 13 27.15 -10.62 -15.72
C ASN A 13 25.77 -10.65 -15.08
N VAL A 14 24.72 -10.41 -15.87
CA VAL A 14 23.32 -10.40 -15.40
C VAL A 14 22.92 -11.74 -14.78
N ASN A 15 23.32 -12.87 -15.37
CA ASN A 15 22.96 -14.19 -14.85
C ASN A 15 23.46 -14.40 -13.42
N GLU A 16 24.68 -13.98 -13.11
CA GLU A 16 25.19 -14.03 -11.73
C GLU A 16 24.43 -13.13 -10.77
N VAL A 17 23.93 -11.98 -11.24
CA VAL A 17 23.04 -11.12 -10.45
C VAL A 17 21.76 -11.87 -10.12
N LEU A 18 21.13 -12.49 -11.12
CA LEU A 18 19.85 -13.21 -10.97
C LEU A 18 19.97 -14.45 -10.09
N GLN A 19 21.09 -15.18 -10.15
CA GLN A 19 21.36 -16.35 -9.30
C GLN A 19 21.51 -15.99 -7.80
N ARG A 20 21.84 -14.75 -7.47
CA ARG A 20 21.99 -14.27 -6.08
C ARG A 20 20.68 -13.76 -5.48
N LEU A 21 19.59 -13.74 -6.25
CA LEU A 21 18.29 -13.26 -5.77
C LEU A 21 17.67 -14.23 -4.76
N THR A 22 17.20 -13.68 -3.65
CA THR A 22 16.31 -14.40 -2.74
C THR A 22 14.90 -14.37 -3.31
N ARG A 23 14.35 -15.56 -3.58
CA ARG A 23 13.00 -15.73 -4.11
C ARG A 23 12.11 -16.32 -3.01
N PRO A 24 11.04 -15.64 -2.57
CA PRO A 24 10.08 -16.25 -1.65
C PRO A 24 9.33 -17.40 -2.35
N LYS A 25 8.80 -18.33 -1.57
CA LYS A 25 7.99 -19.44 -2.12
C LYS A 25 6.65 -18.97 -2.66
N SER A 26 6.07 -17.99 -2.00
CA SER A 26 4.79 -17.37 -2.38
C SER A 26 4.74 -15.91 -1.96
N ALA A 27 3.84 -15.17 -2.56
CA ALA A 27 3.60 -13.78 -2.19
C ALA A 27 2.12 -13.42 -2.22
N VAL A 28 1.69 -12.60 -1.26
CA VAL A 28 0.43 -11.85 -1.31
C VAL A 28 0.75 -10.39 -1.46
N VAL A 29 0.06 -9.73 -2.36
CA VAL A 29 0.08 -8.28 -2.50
C VAL A 29 -1.32 -7.76 -2.24
N THR A 30 -1.45 -6.71 -1.43
CA THR A 30 -2.73 -6.06 -1.16
C THR A 30 -2.56 -4.55 -1.05
N GLY A 31 -3.57 -3.80 -1.44
CA GLY A 31 -3.66 -2.35 -1.29
C GLY A 31 -4.71 -1.96 -0.25
N GLY A 32 -4.60 -0.76 0.29
CA GLY A 32 -5.62 -0.19 1.17
C GLY A 32 -6.99 -0.24 0.49
N MET A 33 -7.97 -0.76 1.20
CA MET A 33 -9.32 -0.95 0.66
C MET A 33 -10.07 0.37 0.62
N PRO A 34 -10.61 0.79 -0.52
CA PRO A 34 -11.50 1.95 -0.57
C PRO A 34 -12.86 1.61 0.03
N TYR A 35 -13.50 2.60 0.65
CA TYR A 35 -14.91 2.47 1.02
C TYR A 35 -15.79 2.40 -0.24
N ALA A 36 -16.87 1.62 -0.18
CA ALA A 36 -17.90 1.61 -1.21
C ALA A 36 -18.82 2.86 -1.10
N ASN A 37 -18.24 4.05 -1.25
CA ASN A 37 -18.92 5.34 -1.08
C ASN A 37 -18.81 6.28 -2.30
N GLY A 38 -18.48 5.72 -3.46
CA GLY A 38 -18.39 6.43 -4.74
C GLY A 38 -17.21 6.00 -5.61
N PRO A 39 -16.91 6.77 -6.69
CA PRO A 39 -15.86 6.44 -7.64
C PRO A 39 -14.46 6.56 -7.00
N LEU A 40 -13.52 5.79 -7.57
CA LEU A 40 -12.11 5.92 -7.24
C LEU A 40 -11.55 7.25 -7.77
N HIS A 41 -10.73 7.89 -6.96
CA HIS A 41 -10.02 9.11 -7.34
C HIS A 41 -8.52 8.86 -7.51
N LEU A 42 -7.81 9.84 -8.07
CA LEU A 42 -6.37 9.76 -8.33
C LEU A 42 -5.55 9.33 -7.10
N GLY A 43 -5.94 9.74 -5.90
CA GLY A 43 -5.26 9.33 -4.67
C GLY A 43 -5.35 7.82 -4.41
N HIS A 44 -6.50 7.18 -4.71
CA HIS A 44 -6.63 5.73 -4.62
C HIS A 44 -5.73 5.03 -5.66
N LEU A 45 -5.73 5.53 -6.92
CA LEU A 45 -4.88 4.98 -7.96
C LEU A 45 -3.39 5.11 -7.60
N ALA A 46 -2.97 6.30 -7.15
CA ALA A 46 -1.57 6.60 -6.84
C ALA A 46 -1.02 5.88 -5.60
N GLY A 47 -1.90 5.54 -4.63
CA GLY A 47 -1.49 4.94 -3.36
C GLY A 47 -1.81 3.47 -3.20
N ALA A 48 -3.06 3.10 -3.45
CA ALA A 48 -3.59 1.79 -3.08
C ALA A 48 -3.77 0.82 -4.27
N MET A 49 -3.57 1.26 -5.53
CA MET A 49 -3.86 0.43 -6.70
C MET A 49 -2.67 0.27 -7.65
N VAL A 50 -2.09 1.35 -8.16
CA VAL A 50 -0.95 1.27 -9.10
C VAL A 50 0.32 0.74 -8.42
N PRO A 51 0.77 1.24 -7.26
CA PRO A 51 1.97 0.71 -6.62
C PRO A 51 1.88 -0.78 -6.24
N PRO A 52 0.77 -1.29 -5.63
CA PRO A 52 0.66 -2.72 -5.37
C PRO A 52 0.55 -3.54 -6.66
N ASP A 53 -0.09 -3.05 -7.74
CA ASP A 53 -0.10 -3.74 -9.03
C ASP A 53 1.32 -3.88 -9.63
N ILE A 54 2.13 -2.82 -9.52
CA ILE A 54 3.54 -2.86 -9.93
C ILE A 54 4.28 -3.96 -9.15
N MET A 55 4.09 -4.04 -7.83
CA MET A 55 4.71 -5.06 -6.99
C MET A 55 4.19 -6.47 -7.34
N ALA A 56 2.89 -6.64 -7.57
CA ALA A 56 2.30 -7.91 -7.94
C ALA A 56 2.86 -8.43 -9.27
N ARG A 57 2.96 -7.57 -10.29
CA ARG A 57 3.58 -7.90 -11.57
C ARG A 57 5.06 -8.25 -11.42
N TYR A 58 5.80 -7.46 -10.66
CA TYR A 58 7.21 -7.75 -10.36
C TYR A 58 7.37 -9.12 -9.67
N MET A 59 6.55 -9.41 -8.66
CA MET A 59 6.60 -10.69 -7.96
C MET A 59 6.23 -11.87 -8.88
N ARG A 60 5.23 -11.70 -9.76
CA ARG A 60 4.89 -12.71 -10.78
C ARG A 60 6.02 -12.96 -11.77
N MET A 61 6.75 -11.91 -12.15
CA MET A 61 7.97 -12.05 -12.97
C MET A 61 9.10 -12.76 -12.21
N LEU A 62 9.16 -12.61 -10.88
CA LEU A 62 10.24 -13.15 -10.04
C LEU A 62 10.03 -14.62 -9.67
N ILE A 63 8.80 -15.04 -9.33
CA ILE A 63 8.50 -16.36 -8.76
C ILE A 63 7.39 -17.15 -9.49
N GLY A 64 6.89 -16.65 -10.62
CA GLY A 64 5.78 -17.26 -11.35
C GLY A 64 4.39 -16.78 -10.87
N LYS A 65 3.44 -16.76 -11.81
CA LYS A 65 2.09 -16.25 -11.57
C LYS A 65 1.34 -17.08 -10.52
N GLU A 66 1.52 -18.39 -10.53
CA GLU A 66 0.87 -19.36 -9.64
C GLU A 66 1.28 -19.21 -8.16
N ASN A 67 2.38 -18.51 -7.90
CA ASN A 67 2.92 -18.27 -6.55
C ASN A 67 2.61 -16.87 -6.02
N VAL A 68 1.83 -16.07 -6.75
CA VAL A 68 1.52 -14.68 -6.36
C VAL A 68 0.02 -14.44 -6.43
N LEU A 69 -0.54 -13.94 -5.33
CA LEU A 69 -1.92 -13.46 -5.29
C LEU A 69 -1.94 -11.95 -5.05
N PHE A 70 -2.66 -11.26 -5.91
CA PHE A 70 -2.97 -9.85 -5.74
C PHE A 70 -4.45 -9.69 -5.41
N VAL A 71 -4.73 -9.42 -4.14
CA VAL A 71 -6.09 -9.40 -3.59
C VAL A 71 -6.43 -8.04 -3.01
N SER A 72 -7.62 -7.55 -3.25
CA SER A 72 -8.18 -6.36 -2.61
C SER A 72 -9.70 -6.36 -2.74
N GLY A 73 -10.34 -5.29 -2.29
CA GLY A 73 -11.78 -5.12 -2.36
C GLY A 73 -12.23 -3.85 -1.67
N ASN A 74 -13.53 -3.72 -1.50
CA ASN A 74 -14.14 -2.64 -0.76
C ASN A 74 -14.24 -2.95 0.74
N ASP A 75 -14.05 -1.91 1.54
CA ASP A 75 -14.44 -1.88 2.93
C ASP A 75 -15.90 -1.42 3.03
N ASP A 76 -16.82 -2.41 3.04
CA ASP A 76 -18.26 -2.14 2.92
C ASP A 76 -18.92 -1.81 4.25
N HIS A 77 -18.32 -2.18 5.38
CA HIS A 77 -18.90 -2.04 6.71
C HIS A 77 -18.59 -0.68 7.37
N GLY A 78 -17.93 0.22 6.63
CA GLY A 78 -17.64 1.57 7.11
C GLY A 78 -18.87 2.47 7.21
N SER A 79 -18.96 3.28 8.26
CA SER A 79 -20.04 4.26 8.46
C SER A 79 -20.16 5.30 7.35
N THR A 80 -19.08 5.54 6.59
CA THR A 80 -19.06 6.48 5.47
C THR A 80 -19.99 6.07 4.32
N SER A 81 -20.12 4.75 4.06
CA SER A 81 -21.02 4.22 3.03
C SER A 81 -22.49 4.40 3.44
N GLU A 82 -22.81 4.19 4.72
CA GLU A 82 -24.15 4.42 5.25
C GLU A 82 -24.57 5.91 5.12
N VAL A 83 -23.71 6.81 5.56
CA VAL A 83 -23.98 8.27 5.41
C VAL A 83 -24.15 8.67 3.96
N ALA A 84 -23.33 8.13 3.05
CA ALA A 84 -23.42 8.43 1.63
C ALA A 84 -24.71 7.88 1.01
N SER A 85 -25.13 6.67 1.37
CA SER A 85 -26.39 6.06 0.90
C SER A 85 -27.62 6.85 1.31
N ILE A 86 -27.65 7.31 2.58
CA ILE A 86 -28.74 8.16 3.11
C ILE A 86 -28.80 9.47 2.33
N LYS A 87 -27.67 10.13 2.10
CA LYS A 87 -27.61 11.37 1.30
C LYS A 87 -28.05 11.18 -0.14
N ALA A 88 -27.77 10.02 -0.73
CA ALA A 88 -28.17 9.67 -2.08
C ALA A 88 -29.65 9.22 -2.18
N GLY A 89 -30.30 8.91 -1.05
CA GLY A 89 -31.66 8.36 -1.03
C GLY A 89 -31.73 6.93 -1.60
N ILE A 90 -30.64 6.17 -1.56
CA ILE A 90 -30.52 4.81 -2.10
C ILE A 90 -30.34 3.83 -0.94
N PRO A 91 -31.01 2.65 -0.92
CA PRO A 91 -30.77 1.63 0.09
C PRO A 91 -29.30 1.26 0.18
N LEU A 92 -28.77 1.06 1.41
CA LEU A 92 -27.34 0.87 1.66
C LEU A 92 -26.73 -0.25 0.80
N ARG A 93 -27.38 -1.41 0.71
CA ARG A 93 -26.89 -2.54 -0.09
C ARG A 93 -26.75 -2.17 -1.57
N GLU A 94 -27.78 -1.56 -2.14
CA GLU A 94 -27.78 -1.13 -3.54
C GLU A 94 -26.72 -0.06 -3.81
N PHE A 95 -26.55 0.88 -2.90
CA PHE A 95 -25.52 1.92 -2.99
C PHE A 95 -24.10 1.34 -2.99
N ILE A 96 -23.86 0.33 -2.12
CA ILE A 96 -22.58 -0.39 -2.06
C ILE A 96 -22.32 -1.13 -3.36
N ASP A 97 -23.31 -1.87 -3.87
CA ASP A 97 -23.16 -2.62 -5.12
C ASP A 97 -22.85 -1.70 -6.31
N GLN A 98 -23.58 -0.60 -6.47
CA GLN A 98 -23.31 0.41 -7.52
C GLN A 98 -21.91 1.03 -7.39
N SER A 99 -21.46 1.29 -6.17
CA SER A 99 -20.13 1.85 -5.92
C SER A 99 -19.04 0.82 -6.23
N HIS A 100 -19.25 -0.43 -5.82
CA HIS A 100 -18.35 -1.55 -6.11
C HIS A 100 -18.17 -1.75 -7.61
N ASP A 101 -19.25 -1.84 -8.38
CA ASP A 101 -19.21 -2.04 -9.83
C ASP A 101 -18.41 -0.95 -10.53
N LYS A 102 -18.65 0.33 -10.20
CA LYS A 102 -17.87 1.46 -10.74
C LYS A 102 -16.38 1.36 -10.41
N GLN A 103 -16.05 0.94 -9.20
CA GLN A 103 -14.66 0.79 -8.78
C GLN A 103 -13.99 -0.38 -9.52
N VAL A 104 -14.69 -1.49 -9.73
CA VAL A 104 -14.23 -2.62 -10.55
C VAL A 104 -13.94 -2.17 -11.99
N GLU A 105 -14.84 -1.39 -12.61
CA GLU A 105 -14.64 -0.85 -13.96
C GLU A 105 -13.40 0.04 -14.05
N THR A 106 -13.22 0.94 -13.10
CA THR A 106 -12.02 1.79 -13.02
C THR A 106 -10.75 0.95 -12.91
N THR A 107 -10.72 -0.06 -12.03
CA THR A 107 -9.54 -0.92 -11.88
C THR A 107 -9.19 -1.69 -13.16
N LYS A 108 -10.19 -2.22 -13.87
CA LYS A 108 -10.02 -2.89 -15.16
C LYS A 108 -9.45 -1.95 -16.22
N ARG A 109 -9.97 -0.72 -16.30
CA ARG A 109 -9.51 0.30 -17.26
C ARG A 109 -8.03 0.62 -17.09
N TYR A 110 -7.59 0.76 -15.84
CA TYR A 110 -6.17 0.97 -15.52
C TYR A 110 -5.32 -0.30 -15.60
N GLY A 111 -5.89 -1.42 -16.00
CA GLY A 111 -5.18 -2.70 -16.10
C GLY A 111 -4.62 -3.19 -14.77
N ILE A 112 -5.30 -2.88 -13.65
CA ILE A 112 -4.91 -3.40 -12.33
C ILE A 112 -5.18 -4.91 -12.31
N SER A 113 -4.13 -5.70 -12.07
CA SER A 113 -4.14 -7.15 -12.31
C SER A 113 -4.56 -7.97 -11.07
N TYR A 114 -5.63 -7.56 -10.39
CA TYR A 114 -6.17 -8.32 -9.27
C TYR A 114 -6.54 -9.76 -9.64
N ASP A 115 -6.19 -10.72 -8.78
CA ASP A 115 -6.77 -12.06 -8.82
C ASP A 115 -8.21 -12.04 -8.28
N ILE A 116 -8.48 -11.11 -7.36
CA ILE A 116 -9.83 -10.77 -6.90
C ILE A 116 -9.89 -9.31 -6.42
N PHE A 117 -10.93 -8.60 -6.83
CA PHE A 117 -11.40 -7.37 -6.21
C PHE A 117 -12.87 -7.59 -5.81
N SER A 118 -13.12 -7.80 -4.51
CA SER A 118 -14.44 -8.10 -3.97
C SER A 118 -14.89 -6.99 -2.98
N GLY A 119 -15.62 -7.32 -1.95
CA GLY A 119 -15.98 -6.44 -0.85
C GLY A 119 -16.30 -7.27 0.37
N THR A 120 -16.14 -6.68 1.55
CA THR A 120 -16.37 -7.39 2.82
C THR A 120 -17.81 -7.88 2.98
N SER A 121 -18.77 -7.23 2.33
CA SER A 121 -20.19 -7.61 2.33
C SER A 121 -20.66 -8.27 1.03
N GLN A 122 -19.81 -8.42 0.00
CA GLN A 122 -20.23 -9.01 -1.27
C GLN A 122 -20.63 -10.48 -1.12
N PRO A 123 -21.69 -10.95 -1.81
CA PRO A 123 -22.26 -12.29 -1.61
C PRO A 123 -21.28 -13.44 -1.79
N ASP A 124 -20.28 -13.29 -2.64
CA ASP A 124 -19.23 -14.29 -2.89
C ASP A 124 -18.16 -14.31 -1.79
N CYS A 125 -18.03 -13.25 -1.03
CA CYS A 125 -17.03 -13.08 0.01
C CYS A 125 -17.60 -13.16 1.43
N PHE A 126 -18.76 -12.57 1.70
CA PHE A 126 -19.30 -12.38 3.05
C PHE A 126 -19.33 -13.66 3.90
N PRO A 127 -19.82 -14.83 3.41
CA PRO A 127 -19.83 -16.04 4.24
C PRO A 127 -18.44 -16.51 4.67
N ILE A 128 -17.45 -16.38 3.78
CA ILE A 128 -16.06 -16.75 4.06
C ILE A 128 -15.42 -15.71 4.99
N HIS A 129 -15.73 -14.45 4.78
CA HIS A 129 -15.19 -13.35 5.57
C HIS A 129 -15.77 -13.34 6.99
N GLU A 130 -17.08 -13.56 7.15
CA GLU A 130 -17.70 -13.69 8.46
C GLU A 130 -17.10 -14.86 9.25
N ALA A 131 -17.02 -16.05 8.65
CA ALA A 131 -16.41 -17.21 9.31
C ALA A 131 -14.94 -16.96 9.70
N THR A 132 -14.16 -16.33 8.82
CA THR A 132 -12.73 -16.02 9.08
C THR A 132 -12.60 -15.01 10.22
N SER A 133 -13.38 -13.94 10.20
CA SER A 133 -13.35 -12.89 11.22
C SER A 133 -13.84 -13.39 12.58
N GLN A 134 -14.86 -14.22 12.60
CA GLN A 134 -15.34 -14.87 13.82
C GLN A 134 -14.30 -15.83 14.40
N GLU A 135 -13.61 -16.60 13.57
CA GLU A 135 -12.50 -17.46 14.01
C GLU A 135 -11.37 -16.63 14.66
N PHE A 136 -11.00 -15.48 14.08
CA PHE A 136 -10.05 -14.55 14.68
C PHE A 136 -10.50 -14.05 16.04
N MET A 137 -11.75 -13.58 16.16
CA MET A 137 -12.30 -13.10 17.44
C MET A 137 -12.26 -14.19 18.52
N ILE A 138 -12.69 -15.40 18.18
CA ILE A 138 -12.70 -16.55 19.10
C ILE A 138 -11.27 -16.89 19.57
N LYS A 139 -10.30 -16.95 18.65
CA LYS A 139 -8.89 -17.22 19.00
C LYS A 139 -8.29 -16.12 19.87
N LEU A 140 -8.52 -14.85 19.55
CA LEU A 140 -8.07 -13.72 20.35
C LEU A 140 -8.68 -13.79 21.76
N PHE A 141 -9.96 -14.11 21.89
CA PHE A 141 -10.61 -14.26 23.18
C PHE A 141 -10.02 -15.43 23.99
N LYS A 142 -9.91 -16.63 23.40
CA LYS A 142 -9.33 -17.81 24.04
C LYS A 142 -7.89 -17.60 24.47
N ASN A 143 -7.12 -16.81 23.75
CA ASN A 143 -5.73 -16.45 24.08
C ASN A 143 -5.65 -15.27 25.07
N GLY A 144 -6.77 -14.79 25.58
CA GLY A 144 -6.83 -13.73 26.59
C GLY A 144 -6.47 -12.33 26.06
N MET A 145 -6.51 -12.13 24.74
CA MET A 145 -6.23 -10.83 24.12
C MET A 145 -7.40 -9.85 24.18
N LEU A 146 -8.61 -10.32 24.50
CA LEU A 146 -9.81 -9.49 24.55
C LEU A 146 -10.30 -9.29 25.98
N GLU A 147 -10.65 -8.05 26.31
CA GLU A 147 -11.23 -7.63 27.57
C GLU A 147 -12.57 -6.95 27.34
N LYS A 148 -13.58 -7.26 28.19
CA LYS A 148 -14.85 -6.55 28.17
C LYS A 148 -14.74 -5.28 29.00
N LYS A 149 -15.11 -4.13 28.42
CA LYS A 149 -15.19 -2.83 29.12
C LYS A 149 -16.54 -2.17 28.83
N ILE A 150 -17.09 -1.52 29.84
CA ILE A 150 -18.28 -0.67 29.69
C ILE A 150 -17.78 0.74 29.37
N THR A 151 -18.32 1.32 28.29
CA THR A 151 -17.99 2.69 27.86
C THR A 151 -19.26 3.47 27.57
N LYS A 152 -19.17 4.79 27.62
CA LYS A 152 -20.27 5.67 27.22
C LYS A 152 -20.21 5.93 25.73
N GLN A 153 -21.35 5.75 25.06
CA GLN A 153 -21.50 6.02 23.63
C GLN A 153 -22.71 6.91 23.36
N TRP A 154 -22.65 7.69 22.30
CA TRP A 154 -23.80 8.48 21.88
C TRP A 154 -24.94 7.58 21.37
N PHE A 155 -26.15 7.86 21.84
CA PHE A 155 -27.37 7.15 21.45
C PHE A 155 -28.39 8.14 20.92
N ASP A 156 -28.98 7.85 19.78
CA ASP A 156 -30.04 8.64 19.18
C ASP A 156 -31.40 8.10 19.61
N PRO A 157 -32.13 8.81 20.47
CA PRO A 157 -33.42 8.33 20.98
C PRO A 157 -34.53 8.34 19.93
N LYS A 158 -34.39 9.13 18.86
CA LYS A 158 -35.41 9.25 17.80
C LYS A 158 -35.45 8.01 16.91
N ILE A 159 -34.28 7.44 16.62
CA ILE A 159 -34.16 6.22 15.80
C ILE A 159 -33.79 4.99 16.63
N ASN A 160 -33.73 5.13 17.97
CA ASN A 160 -33.43 4.07 18.94
C ASN A 160 -32.12 3.32 18.59
N ARG A 161 -31.02 4.07 18.36
CA ARG A 161 -29.76 3.50 17.87
C ARG A 161 -28.54 4.19 18.48
N PHE A 162 -27.50 3.42 18.82
CA PHE A 162 -26.19 3.96 19.10
C PHE A 162 -25.56 4.59 17.84
N LEU A 163 -24.92 5.72 18.04
CA LEU A 163 -24.24 6.48 16.99
C LEU A 163 -22.74 6.25 17.04
N GLN A 164 -22.12 6.19 15.88
CA GLN A 164 -20.69 5.97 15.77
C GLN A 164 -20.01 7.08 14.99
N ASP A 165 -18.76 7.33 15.34
CA ASP A 165 -17.80 8.13 14.60
C ASP A 165 -18.44 9.32 13.84
N ARG A 166 -18.64 9.17 12.54
CA ARG A 166 -19.17 10.22 11.65
C ARG A 166 -20.70 10.38 11.71
N ASN A 167 -21.39 9.55 12.48
CA ASN A 167 -22.83 9.68 12.70
C ASN A 167 -23.15 10.71 13.78
N VAL A 168 -22.14 11.25 14.48
CA VAL A 168 -22.28 12.36 15.43
C VAL A 168 -21.37 13.49 15.01
N THR A 169 -21.90 14.70 14.97
CA THR A 169 -21.13 15.92 14.74
C THR A 169 -21.42 16.94 15.82
N GLY A 170 -20.45 17.80 16.11
CA GLY A 170 -20.59 18.85 17.09
C GLY A 170 -19.39 19.79 17.08
N LYS A 171 -19.36 20.73 18.01
CA LYS A 171 -18.23 21.64 18.13
C LYS A 171 -17.02 20.93 18.72
N CYS A 172 -15.85 21.17 18.11
CA CYS A 172 -14.58 20.65 18.60
C CYS A 172 -14.29 21.08 20.05
N PRO A 173 -13.90 20.16 20.95
CA PRO A 173 -13.58 20.50 22.34
C PRO A 173 -12.27 21.29 22.49
N ASN A 174 -11.41 21.32 21.47
CA ASN A 174 -10.20 22.15 21.47
C ASN A 174 -10.59 23.63 21.38
N THR A 175 -10.33 24.37 22.44
CA THR A 175 -10.68 25.81 22.56
C THR A 175 -10.04 26.70 21.49
N ASN A 176 -8.95 26.27 20.88
CA ASN A 176 -8.26 26.95 19.78
C ASN A 176 -8.78 26.58 18.38
N CYS A 177 -9.79 25.73 18.30
CA CYS A 177 -10.38 25.28 17.05
C CYS A 177 -11.79 25.87 16.86
N THR A 178 -12.06 26.35 15.66
CA THR A 178 -13.36 26.95 15.31
C THR A 178 -14.31 25.99 14.60
N ASN A 179 -13.96 24.70 14.52
CA ASN A 179 -14.81 23.71 13.86
C ASN A 179 -16.07 23.43 14.66
N GLU A 180 -17.24 23.76 14.11
CA GLU A 180 -18.55 23.54 14.73
C GLU A 180 -19.18 22.18 14.30
N THR A 181 -18.51 21.42 13.42
CA THR A 181 -19.00 20.16 12.85
C THR A 181 -17.96 19.04 12.91
N ALA A 182 -17.13 19.04 13.95
CA ALA A 182 -16.15 17.99 14.22
C ALA A 182 -16.86 16.65 14.47
N TYR A 183 -16.24 15.54 14.11
CA TYR A 183 -16.74 14.20 14.38
C TYR A 183 -16.54 13.79 15.84
N SER A 184 -17.18 12.70 16.26
CA SER A 184 -17.25 12.36 17.68
C SER A 184 -15.94 11.90 18.31
N ASP A 185 -14.94 11.55 17.54
CA ASP A 185 -13.67 10.98 18.02
C ASP A 185 -12.43 11.76 17.58
N GLU A 186 -12.57 12.58 16.53
CA GLU A 186 -11.47 13.37 15.96
C GLU A 186 -12.01 14.62 15.25
N CYS A 187 -11.28 15.72 15.36
CA CYS A 187 -11.54 16.91 14.58
C CYS A 187 -10.70 16.92 13.30
N GLU A 188 -11.32 16.82 12.14
CA GLU A 188 -10.64 16.82 10.84
C GLU A 188 -9.97 18.17 10.49
N VAL A 189 -10.26 19.24 11.21
CA VAL A 189 -9.66 20.57 11.00
C VAL A 189 -8.36 20.72 11.77
N CYS A 190 -8.33 20.33 13.06
CA CYS A 190 -7.16 20.54 13.92
C CYS A 190 -6.45 19.22 14.30
N GLY A 191 -6.98 18.06 13.92
CA GLY A 191 -6.41 16.74 14.21
C GLY A 191 -6.45 16.33 15.69
N THR A 192 -7.19 17.07 16.54
CA THR A 192 -7.31 16.73 17.96
C THR A 192 -8.19 15.49 18.10
N GLN A 193 -7.66 14.46 18.74
CA GLN A 193 -8.42 13.28 19.17
C GLN A 193 -8.95 13.48 20.58
N TYR A 194 -10.17 13.04 20.84
CA TYR A 194 -10.87 13.21 22.12
C TYR A 194 -11.86 12.07 22.36
N ASP A 195 -12.27 11.90 23.62
CA ASP A 195 -13.35 10.98 23.95
C ASP A 195 -14.67 11.50 23.34
N PRO A 196 -15.52 10.62 22.74
CA PRO A 196 -16.80 11.03 22.19
C PRO A 196 -17.65 11.90 23.12
N SER A 197 -17.55 11.70 24.43
CA SER A 197 -18.27 12.48 25.45
C SER A 197 -17.82 13.94 25.59
N GLU A 198 -16.65 14.29 25.06
CA GLU A 198 -16.10 15.65 25.11
C GLU A 198 -16.65 16.58 24.00
N LEU A 199 -17.32 16.00 22.98
CA LEU A 199 -17.88 16.75 21.87
C LEU A 199 -18.95 17.73 22.36
N ILE A 200 -18.84 19.00 21.95
CA ILE A 200 -19.73 20.07 22.42
C ILE A 200 -20.94 20.17 21.48
N ASN A 201 -22.14 20.26 22.04
CA ASN A 201 -23.41 20.37 21.31
C ASN A 201 -23.59 19.27 20.23
N PRO A 202 -23.51 17.98 20.61
CA PRO A 202 -23.58 16.89 19.64
C PRO A 202 -24.94 16.84 18.94
N LYS A 203 -24.89 16.46 17.64
CA LYS A 203 -26.07 16.21 16.80
C LYS A 203 -25.93 14.88 16.06
N SER A 204 -27.02 14.17 15.93
CA SER A 204 -27.10 12.98 15.08
C SER A 204 -27.09 13.40 13.60
N SER A 205 -26.20 12.83 12.80
CA SER A 205 -26.21 13.00 11.34
C SER A 205 -27.31 12.16 10.66
N LEU A 206 -27.97 11.25 11.41
CA LEU A 206 -28.98 10.34 10.87
C LEU A 206 -30.42 10.84 11.07
N SER A 207 -30.67 11.68 12.10
CA SER A 207 -32.03 12.10 12.45
C SER A 207 -32.17 13.56 12.90
N ASP A 208 -31.07 14.33 12.93
CA ASP A 208 -30.96 15.66 13.51
C ASP A 208 -31.31 15.75 15.02
N ALA A 209 -31.47 14.61 15.70
CA ALA A 209 -31.74 14.58 17.14
C ALA A 209 -30.50 15.01 17.93
N THR A 210 -30.74 15.52 19.15
CA THR A 210 -29.68 15.65 20.14
C THR A 210 -29.44 14.28 20.78
N PRO A 211 -28.28 13.63 20.58
CA PRO A 211 -28.01 12.33 21.16
C PRO A 211 -27.74 12.42 22.66
N GLU A 212 -27.92 11.30 23.36
CA GLU A 212 -27.60 11.14 24.77
C GLU A 212 -26.53 10.08 25.00
N LEU A 213 -25.74 10.20 26.08
CA LEU A 213 -24.75 9.20 26.44
C LEU A 213 -25.41 8.02 27.16
N ARG A 214 -25.16 6.80 26.68
CA ARG A 214 -25.58 5.55 27.33
C ARG A 214 -24.41 4.60 27.52
N ASP A 215 -24.45 3.82 28.59
CA ASP A 215 -23.46 2.78 28.85
C ASP A 215 -23.69 1.60 27.90
N THR A 216 -22.61 1.10 27.33
CA THR A 216 -22.60 -0.09 26.47
C THR A 216 -21.31 -0.88 26.67
N ALA A 217 -21.40 -2.21 26.63
CA ALA A 217 -20.26 -3.10 26.78
C ALA A 217 -19.61 -3.36 25.43
N HIS A 218 -18.29 -3.29 25.36
CA HIS A 218 -17.51 -3.60 24.18
C HIS A 218 -16.33 -4.50 24.49
N LEU A 219 -15.88 -5.26 23.49
CA LEU A 219 -14.62 -6.00 23.54
C LEU A 219 -13.46 -5.07 23.13
N TRP A 220 -12.41 -5.08 23.93
CA TRP A 220 -11.21 -4.32 23.72
C TRP A 220 -10.02 -5.25 23.48
N LEU A 221 -9.28 -5.01 22.39
CA LEU A 221 -8.03 -5.69 22.11
C LEU A 221 -6.92 -5.09 22.98
N ASP A 222 -6.25 -5.95 23.75
CA ASP A 222 -5.09 -5.60 24.57
C ASP A 222 -3.78 -6.00 23.86
N MET A 223 -3.26 -5.07 23.07
CA MET A 223 -2.03 -5.23 22.31
C MET A 223 -0.77 -5.16 23.18
N TRP A 224 -0.90 -4.65 24.41
CA TRP A 224 0.22 -4.61 25.36
C TRP A 224 0.74 -6.01 25.68
N LYS A 225 -0.13 -7.01 25.65
CA LYS A 225 0.24 -8.41 25.94
C LYS A 225 1.33 -8.96 25.03
N VAL A 226 1.37 -8.52 23.78
CA VAL A 226 2.33 -8.94 22.74
C VAL A 226 3.29 -7.83 22.31
N SER A 227 3.44 -6.76 23.13
CA SER A 227 4.21 -5.58 22.72
C SER A 227 5.71 -5.85 22.58
N ASP A 228 6.28 -6.81 23.32
CA ASP A 228 7.70 -7.16 23.19
C ASP A 228 7.96 -7.87 21.85
N GLU A 229 7.15 -8.87 21.49
CA GLU A 229 7.22 -9.58 20.21
C GLU A 229 6.96 -8.62 19.03
N LEU A 230 6.01 -7.72 19.19
CA LEU A 230 5.70 -6.68 18.21
C LEU A 230 6.89 -5.73 18.02
N THR A 231 7.54 -5.33 19.11
CA THR A 231 8.75 -4.49 19.08
C THR A 231 9.90 -5.18 18.35
N GLU A 232 10.15 -6.46 18.62
CA GLU A 232 11.21 -7.22 17.94
C GLU A 232 10.93 -7.39 16.45
N TRP A 233 9.69 -7.65 16.07
CA TRP A 233 9.31 -7.67 14.65
C TRP A 233 9.54 -6.31 13.97
N ILE A 234 9.10 -5.20 14.59
CA ILE A 234 9.31 -3.85 14.04
C ILE A 234 10.81 -3.56 13.91
N LYS A 235 11.65 -3.89 14.91
CA LYS A 235 13.11 -3.75 14.84
C LYS A 235 13.71 -4.47 13.62
N SER A 236 13.20 -5.64 13.27
CA SER A 236 13.65 -6.41 12.09
C SER A 236 13.41 -5.69 10.75
N LYS A 237 12.57 -4.66 10.75
CA LYS A 237 12.20 -3.85 9.58
C LYS A 237 12.98 -2.54 9.45
N GLN A 238 13.91 -2.22 10.35
CA GLN A 238 14.65 -0.95 10.43
C GLN A 238 15.27 -0.48 9.10
N ASN A 239 15.79 -1.41 8.30
CA ASN A 239 16.42 -1.10 7.01
C ASN A 239 15.54 -1.43 5.79
N LYS A 240 14.32 -1.90 6.04
CA LYS A 240 13.36 -2.30 5.00
C LYS A 240 12.27 -1.27 4.81
N TRP A 241 11.73 -0.76 5.91
CA TRP A 241 10.67 0.24 5.87
C TRP A 241 11.21 1.65 5.70
N ARG A 242 10.40 2.55 5.18
CA ARG A 242 10.69 3.98 5.15
C ARG A 242 11.02 4.48 6.57
N LYS A 243 12.11 5.25 6.68
CA LYS A 243 12.64 5.71 7.99
C LYS A 243 11.59 6.42 8.85
N GLY A 244 10.74 7.26 8.25
CA GLY A 244 9.66 7.96 8.97
C GLY A 244 8.67 6.99 9.60
N VAL A 245 8.18 6.03 8.81
CA VAL A 245 7.26 4.98 9.27
C VAL A 245 7.88 4.13 10.37
N PHE A 246 9.11 3.67 10.15
CA PHE A 246 9.83 2.88 11.15
C PHE A 246 9.96 3.62 12.48
N ASN A 247 10.42 4.87 12.45
CA ASN A 247 10.61 5.67 13.67
C ASN A 247 9.30 5.90 14.41
N GLU A 248 8.22 6.25 13.69
CA GLU A 248 6.90 6.52 14.27
C GLU A 248 6.36 5.29 15.02
N VAL A 249 6.31 4.13 14.37
CA VAL A 249 5.76 2.93 15.00
C VAL A 249 6.69 2.37 16.07
N PHE A 250 8.00 2.46 15.87
CA PHE A 250 8.99 2.00 16.85
C PHE A 250 8.96 2.82 18.14
N GLU A 251 8.84 4.15 18.02
CA GLU A 251 8.67 5.02 19.18
C GLU A 251 7.32 4.78 19.89
N THR A 252 6.26 4.50 19.13
CA THR A 252 4.93 4.25 19.69
C THR A 252 4.88 2.96 20.50
N VAL A 253 5.49 1.88 19.99
CA VAL A 253 5.41 0.55 20.63
C VAL A 253 6.33 0.42 21.85
N GLN A 254 7.37 1.25 21.95
CA GLN A 254 8.28 1.18 23.10
C GLN A 254 7.60 1.60 24.39
N PRO A 255 7.74 0.81 25.48
CA PRO A 255 7.15 1.15 26.77
C PRO A 255 7.70 2.48 27.30
N ALA A 256 6.82 3.37 27.77
CA ALA A 256 7.21 4.68 28.26
C ALA A 256 6.38 5.11 29.47
N LEU A 257 7.05 5.81 30.40
CA LEU A 257 6.41 6.51 31.52
C LEU A 257 6.45 8.00 31.27
N GLN A 258 5.32 8.67 31.50
CA GLN A 258 5.20 10.12 31.46
C GLN A 258 4.96 10.67 32.87
N PHE A 259 5.65 11.72 33.23
CA PHE A 259 5.51 12.39 34.53
C PHE A 259 5.64 13.91 34.40
N SER A 260 5.09 14.65 35.37
CA SER A 260 5.22 16.12 35.42
C SER A 260 6.68 16.51 35.66
N ASN A 261 7.16 17.59 35.02
CA ASN A 261 8.50 18.13 35.26
C ASN A 261 8.71 18.66 36.72
N VAL A 262 7.64 18.77 37.51
CA VAL A 262 7.75 19.01 38.95
C VAL A 262 8.54 17.91 39.66
N HIS A 263 8.46 16.68 39.15
CA HIS A 263 9.21 15.52 39.66
C HIS A 263 10.62 15.36 39.06
N GLU A 264 11.04 16.27 38.17
CA GLU A 264 12.36 16.18 37.51
C GLU A 264 13.56 16.15 38.47
N PRO A 265 13.57 16.90 39.59
CA PRO A 265 14.64 16.80 40.58
C PRO A 265 14.78 15.38 41.14
N LYS A 266 13.68 14.78 41.59
CA LYS A 266 13.67 13.39 42.11
C LYS A 266 14.07 12.37 41.02
N TYR A 267 13.59 12.57 39.80
CA TYR A 267 13.99 11.74 38.66
C TYR A 267 15.50 11.78 38.41
N LYS A 268 16.13 12.97 38.51
CA LYS A 268 17.57 13.12 38.35
C LYS A 268 18.36 12.41 39.43
N GLU A 269 17.85 12.36 40.67
CA GLU A 269 18.48 11.65 41.81
C GLU A 269 18.51 10.12 41.61
N ILE A 270 17.48 9.56 40.96
CA ILE A 270 17.37 8.12 40.75
C ILE A 270 17.76 7.67 39.35
N LYS A 271 18.14 8.57 38.46
CA LYS A 271 18.36 8.31 37.04
C LYS A 271 19.36 7.19 36.78
N ASP A 272 20.42 7.14 37.56
CA ASP A 272 21.48 6.13 37.43
C ASP A 272 21.08 4.75 38.00
N GLN A 273 19.97 4.68 38.74
CA GLN A 273 19.38 3.43 39.23
C GLN A 273 18.36 2.86 38.26
N LEU A 274 17.87 3.67 37.30
CA LEU A 274 16.89 3.24 36.33
C LEU A 274 17.53 2.37 35.24
N PRO A 275 16.80 1.40 34.69
CA PRO A 275 17.22 0.71 33.48
C PRO A 275 17.57 1.70 32.36
N LYS A 276 18.37 1.25 31.40
CA LYS A 276 18.75 2.06 30.24
C LYS A 276 17.52 2.61 29.54
N HIS A 277 17.42 3.92 29.38
CA HIS A 277 16.28 4.58 28.80
C HIS A 277 16.67 5.86 28.05
N LYS A 278 15.77 6.34 27.20
CA LYS A 278 15.82 7.67 26.59
C LYS A 278 14.84 8.58 27.30
N SER A 279 15.22 9.83 27.56
CA SER A 279 14.29 10.81 28.11
C SER A 279 14.14 12.02 27.19
N ARG A 280 12.93 12.56 27.11
CA ARG A 280 12.61 13.75 26.33
C ARG A 280 11.54 14.60 27.03
N TYR A 281 11.55 15.89 26.76
CA TYR A 281 10.44 16.75 27.18
C TYR A 281 9.25 16.60 26.22
N ALA A 282 8.06 16.71 26.80
CA ALA A 282 6.80 16.66 26.06
C ALA A 282 5.94 17.90 26.39
N PRO A 283 4.97 18.26 25.55
CA PRO A 283 4.04 19.36 25.80
C PRO A 283 3.37 19.25 27.18
N GLY A 284 2.92 20.36 27.75
CA GLY A 284 2.28 20.38 29.08
C GLY A 284 3.25 20.19 30.25
N LYS A 285 4.53 20.59 30.10
CA LYS A 285 5.55 20.48 31.15
C LYS A 285 5.73 19.03 31.64
N LYS A 286 5.72 18.08 30.73
CA LYS A 286 5.90 16.66 31.01
C LYS A 286 7.27 16.18 30.55
N VAL A 287 7.75 15.14 31.20
CA VAL A 287 8.96 14.37 30.84
C VAL A 287 8.53 12.94 30.51
N VAL A 288 9.04 12.39 29.42
CA VAL A 288 8.82 11.01 29.00
C VAL A 288 10.11 10.24 29.15
N ALA A 289 10.07 9.14 29.86
CA ALA A 289 11.14 8.14 29.95
C ALA A 289 10.72 6.88 29.18
N GLN A 290 11.49 6.52 28.15
CA GLN A 290 11.19 5.44 27.20
C GLN A 290 12.20 4.29 27.38
N PHE A 291 11.70 3.07 27.49
CA PHE A 291 12.46 1.86 27.82
C PHE A 291 12.50 0.89 26.62
N GLU A 292 13.44 -0.05 26.64
CA GLU A 292 13.61 -1.00 25.54
C GLU A 292 12.58 -2.15 25.55
N ASN A 293 12.08 -2.51 26.76
CA ASN A 293 11.17 -3.65 26.96
C ASN A 293 10.29 -3.44 28.20
N LYS A 294 9.29 -4.32 28.38
CA LYS A 294 8.36 -4.25 29.52
C LYS A 294 9.01 -4.51 30.88
N ALA A 295 10.05 -5.35 30.96
CA ALA A 295 10.73 -5.63 32.21
C ALA A 295 11.44 -4.38 32.76
N ASP A 296 12.15 -3.65 31.88
CA ASP A 296 12.80 -2.37 32.21
C ASP A 296 11.77 -1.31 32.59
N PHE A 297 10.66 -1.23 31.84
CA PHE A 297 9.55 -0.34 32.15
C PHE A 297 8.96 -0.62 33.54
N GLN A 298 8.69 -1.89 33.88
CA GLN A 298 8.13 -2.25 35.18
C GLN A 298 9.09 -1.90 36.31
N THR A 299 10.39 -2.22 36.16
CA THR A 299 11.42 -1.84 37.12
C THR A 299 11.47 -0.34 37.36
N ALA A 300 11.38 0.44 36.28
CA ALA A 300 11.36 1.91 36.37
C ALA A 300 10.09 2.42 37.05
N LYS A 301 8.93 1.84 36.75
CA LYS A 301 7.64 2.19 37.37
C LYS A 301 7.66 1.95 38.88
N ASP A 302 8.24 0.83 39.31
CA ASP A 302 8.38 0.50 40.73
C ASP A 302 9.31 1.50 41.44
N LEU A 303 10.47 1.84 40.81
CA LEU A 303 11.39 2.85 41.32
C LEU A 303 10.76 4.25 41.39
N PHE A 304 9.95 4.65 40.39
CA PHE A 304 9.22 5.91 40.40
C PHE A 304 8.25 5.97 41.58
N THR A 305 7.47 4.90 41.77
CA THR A 305 6.53 4.76 42.88
C THR A 305 7.24 4.84 44.24
N ALA A 306 8.34 4.11 44.41
CA ALA A 306 9.12 4.08 45.63
C ALA A 306 9.73 5.45 46.01
N ASN A 307 10.00 6.30 45.01
CA ASN A 307 10.57 7.64 45.20
C ASN A 307 9.53 8.77 45.11
N GLY A 308 8.23 8.45 45.09
CA GLY A 308 7.15 9.42 45.07
C GLY A 308 7.15 10.28 43.78
N ILE A 309 7.48 9.66 42.65
CA ILE A 309 7.34 10.23 41.32
C ILE A 309 6.02 9.70 40.75
N GLU A 310 5.01 10.58 40.69
CA GLU A 310 3.75 10.25 40.04
C GLU A 310 3.96 10.16 38.53
N SER A 311 3.67 8.98 37.97
CA SER A 311 3.86 8.74 36.55
C SER A 311 2.69 7.96 35.94
N GLU A 312 2.44 8.19 34.68
CA GLU A 312 1.43 7.53 33.86
C GLU A 312 2.12 6.67 32.78
N ALA A 313 1.59 5.47 32.56
CA ALA A 313 2.02 4.67 31.42
C ALA A 313 1.51 5.29 30.11
N MET A 314 2.37 5.33 29.10
CA MET A 314 1.99 5.74 27.74
C MET A 314 1.58 4.52 26.90
N ASP A 315 0.57 3.81 27.35
CA ASP A 315 0.07 2.56 26.76
C ASP A 315 -1.29 2.73 26.04
N GLY A 316 -1.79 3.94 25.91
CA GLY A 316 -3.07 4.24 25.26
C GLY A 316 -3.17 3.73 23.81
N TRP A 317 -2.03 3.57 23.12
CA TRP A 317 -1.98 2.96 21.80
C TRP A 317 -2.36 1.46 21.82
N ALA A 318 -2.15 0.79 22.95
CA ALA A 318 -2.25 -0.66 23.06
C ALA A 318 -3.68 -1.17 23.32
N HIS A 319 -4.62 -0.29 23.64
CA HIS A 319 -5.99 -0.67 23.98
C HIS A 319 -6.98 -0.09 22.97
N ARG A 320 -7.65 -0.97 22.20
CA ARG A 320 -8.64 -0.55 21.18
C ARG A 320 -9.92 -1.36 21.25
N SER A 321 -11.04 -0.66 21.25
CA SER A 321 -12.36 -1.30 21.10
C SER A 321 -12.48 -1.90 19.72
N ILE A 322 -12.85 -3.19 19.65
CA ILE A 322 -12.99 -3.94 18.39
C ILE A 322 -14.45 -4.33 18.08
N THR A 323 -15.41 -3.88 18.87
CA THR A 323 -16.84 -4.12 18.62
C THR A 323 -17.63 -2.82 18.58
N ARG A 324 -18.78 -2.84 17.92
CA ARG A 324 -19.68 -1.69 17.77
C ARG A 324 -21.15 -2.10 17.91
N ASP A 325 -21.97 -1.13 18.31
CA ASP A 325 -23.43 -1.26 18.39
C ASP A 325 -24.08 -0.91 17.03
N VAL A 326 -23.73 -1.66 15.99
CA VAL A 326 -24.35 -1.53 14.66
C VAL A 326 -24.86 -2.88 14.19
N THR A 327 -25.73 -2.86 13.19
CA THR A 327 -26.34 -4.07 12.61
C THR A 327 -25.73 -4.45 11.26
N TRP A 328 -24.94 -3.54 10.67
CA TRP A 328 -24.25 -3.75 9.40
C TRP A 328 -22.78 -4.05 9.66
N GLY A 329 -22.35 -5.27 9.45
CA GLY A 329 -20.99 -5.76 9.73
C GLY A 329 -20.96 -7.23 10.13
N ILE A 330 -19.79 -7.71 10.50
CA ILE A 330 -19.56 -9.08 10.97
C ILE A 330 -20.11 -9.24 12.38
N SER A 331 -21.00 -10.19 12.59
CA SER A 331 -21.61 -10.47 13.91
C SER A 331 -20.57 -11.01 14.91
N VAL A 332 -20.63 -10.52 16.16
CA VAL A 332 -19.80 -11.07 17.25
C VAL A 332 -20.36 -12.43 17.67
N PRO A 333 -19.52 -13.50 17.71
CA PRO A 333 -19.96 -14.82 18.14
C PRO A 333 -20.51 -14.82 19.56
N ALA A 334 -21.71 -15.38 19.75
CA ALA A 334 -22.37 -15.46 21.06
C ALA A 334 -21.59 -16.30 22.09
N GLU A 335 -20.71 -17.19 21.63
CA GLU A 335 -19.85 -18.01 22.50
C GLU A 335 -18.74 -17.22 23.21
N ILE A 336 -18.39 -16.01 22.72
CA ILE A 336 -17.42 -15.13 23.38
C ILE A 336 -18.03 -14.52 24.63
N ASP A 337 -19.18 -13.87 24.50
CA ASP A 337 -19.93 -13.28 25.61
C ASP A 337 -21.38 -13.01 25.18
N PRO A 338 -22.40 -13.51 25.93
CA PRO A 338 -23.79 -13.29 25.58
C PRO A 338 -24.24 -11.83 25.50
N GLU A 339 -23.56 -10.90 26.20
CA GLU A 339 -23.86 -9.47 26.16
C GLU A 339 -23.42 -8.82 24.84
N MET A 340 -22.59 -9.52 24.04
CA MET A 340 -22.19 -9.07 22.70
C MET A 340 -23.23 -9.38 21.62
N LYS A 341 -24.32 -10.03 21.97
CA LYS A 341 -25.40 -10.33 21.01
C LYS A 341 -25.93 -9.05 20.36
N GLY A 342 -25.98 -9.03 19.05
CA GLY A 342 -26.44 -7.89 18.26
C GLY A 342 -25.37 -6.82 18.00
N LYS A 343 -24.15 -7.03 18.47
CA LYS A 343 -22.99 -6.19 18.14
C LYS A 343 -22.21 -6.76 16.97
N THR A 344 -21.46 -5.90 16.30
CA THR A 344 -20.60 -6.27 15.17
C THR A 344 -19.14 -5.98 15.46
N LEU A 345 -18.27 -6.62 14.71
CA LEU A 345 -16.85 -6.29 14.63
C LEU A 345 -16.68 -4.86 14.11
N TYR A 346 -15.75 -4.12 14.69
CA TYR A 346 -15.41 -2.78 14.21
C TYR A 346 -14.72 -2.86 12.83
N VAL A 347 -14.96 -1.87 11.99
CA VAL A 347 -14.49 -1.82 10.61
C VAL A 347 -12.98 -2.04 10.46
N TRP A 348 -12.14 -1.60 11.41
CA TRP A 348 -10.70 -1.77 11.30
C TRP A 348 -10.24 -3.23 11.42
N PRO A 349 -10.51 -3.98 12.49
CA PRO A 349 -10.15 -5.40 12.50
C PRO A 349 -10.83 -6.19 11.37
N ASP A 350 -12.01 -5.79 10.95
CA ASP A 350 -12.73 -6.33 9.79
C ASP A 350 -11.89 -6.19 8.51
N SER A 351 -11.51 -4.96 8.15
CA SER A 351 -10.67 -4.67 6.98
C SER A 351 -9.27 -5.30 7.06
N LEU A 352 -8.68 -5.41 8.27
CA LEU A 352 -7.37 -6.03 8.44
C LEU A 352 -7.37 -7.54 8.18
N ILE A 353 -8.49 -8.22 8.43
CA ILE A 353 -8.69 -9.65 8.17
C ILE A 353 -9.10 -9.91 6.71
N ALA A 354 -9.78 -8.97 6.07
CA ALA A 354 -10.36 -9.12 4.74
C ALA A 354 -9.41 -9.66 3.66
N PRO A 355 -8.12 -9.27 3.57
CA PRO A 355 -7.20 -9.84 2.58
C PRO A 355 -7.02 -11.35 2.69
N ILE A 356 -7.11 -11.93 3.89
CA ILE A 356 -7.09 -13.39 4.09
C ILE A 356 -8.35 -14.01 3.48
N SER A 357 -9.50 -13.38 3.72
CA SER A 357 -10.78 -13.82 3.18
C SER A 357 -10.81 -13.73 1.66
N PHE A 358 -10.32 -12.63 1.09
CA PHE A 358 -10.18 -12.47 -0.37
C PHE A 358 -9.24 -13.53 -0.96
N THR A 359 -8.14 -13.85 -0.27
CA THR A 359 -7.26 -14.97 -0.67
C THR A 359 -8.02 -16.29 -0.73
N LYS A 360 -8.81 -16.61 0.30
CA LYS A 360 -9.64 -17.84 0.33
C LYS A 360 -10.66 -17.85 -0.81
N VAL A 361 -11.32 -16.72 -1.08
CA VAL A 361 -12.30 -16.58 -2.19
C VAL A 361 -11.61 -16.75 -3.54
N ALA A 362 -10.48 -16.09 -3.77
CA ALA A 362 -9.72 -16.19 -5.02
C ALA A 362 -9.32 -17.64 -5.32
N LEU A 363 -8.72 -18.32 -4.35
CA LEU A 363 -8.28 -19.70 -4.49
C LEU A 363 -9.46 -20.66 -4.70
N LYS A 364 -10.56 -20.46 -4.00
CA LYS A 364 -11.80 -21.24 -4.20
C LYS A 364 -12.35 -21.08 -5.62
N LYS A 365 -12.38 -19.86 -6.15
CA LYS A 365 -12.81 -19.58 -7.54
C LYS A 365 -11.88 -20.21 -8.56
N GLN A 366 -10.59 -20.36 -8.24
CA GLN A 366 -9.59 -21.02 -9.07
C GLN A 366 -9.59 -22.54 -8.92
N GLY A 367 -10.42 -23.11 -8.04
CA GLY A 367 -10.54 -24.57 -7.83
C GLY A 367 -9.45 -25.19 -6.94
N HIS A 368 -8.73 -24.38 -6.17
CA HIS A 368 -7.72 -24.85 -5.23
C HIS A 368 -8.33 -25.49 -3.97
N PRO A 369 -7.58 -26.37 -3.25
CA PRO A 369 -8.00 -26.94 -1.97
C PRO A 369 -8.26 -25.86 -0.89
N ASP A 370 -9.19 -26.15 0.04
CA ASP A 370 -9.60 -25.19 1.08
C ASP A 370 -8.47 -24.65 1.97
N LYS A 371 -7.37 -25.41 2.12
CA LYS A 371 -6.21 -24.99 2.94
C LYS A 371 -5.08 -24.34 2.15
N GLU A 372 -5.21 -24.21 0.82
CA GLU A 372 -4.16 -23.64 -0.04
C GLU A 372 -3.76 -22.21 0.37
N TRP A 373 -4.68 -21.44 0.95
CA TRP A 373 -4.41 -20.09 1.45
C TRP A 373 -3.32 -20.05 2.54
N GLU A 374 -3.11 -21.16 3.29
CA GLU A 374 -2.11 -21.18 4.38
C GLU A 374 -0.68 -21.04 3.85
N ARG A 375 -0.36 -21.55 2.65
CA ARG A 375 0.97 -21.35 2.05
C ARG A 375 1.28 -19.90 1.73
N PHE A 376 0.28 -19.07 1.62
CA PHE A 376 0.44 -17.62 1.38
C PHE A 376 0.52 -16.80 2.67
N TRP A 377 -0.17 -17.24 3.73
CA TRP A 377 -0.33 -16.46 4.95
C TRP A 377 0.37 -17.04 6.17
N LYS A 378 0.79 -18.31 6.14
CA LYS A 378 1.39 -19.01 7.30
C LYS A 378 2.75 -19.66 6.98
N ASP A 379 3.17 -19.75 5.73
CA ASP A 379 4.52 -20.24 5.40
C ASP A 379 5.56 -19.15 5.76
N PRO A 380 6.60 -19.46 6.55
CA PRO A 380 7.64 -18.49 6.92
C PRO A 380 8.47 -17.98 5.74
N GLU A 381 8.46 -18.68 4.59
CA GLU A 381 9.10 -18.26 3.35
C GLU A 381 8.13 -17.50 2.40
N ALA A 382 6.88 -17.29 2.81
CA ALA A 382 5.95 -16.40 2.12
C ALA A 382 6.27 -14.93 2.42
N ARG A 383 5.94 -14.04 1.49
CA ARG A 383 5.99 -12.58 1.73
C ARG A 383 4.63 -11.94 1.50
N ILE A 384 4.28 -11.03 2.38
CA ILE A 384 3.00 -10.30 2.32
C ILE A 384 3.31 -8.81 2.23
N PHE A 385 2.91 -8.20 1.12
CA PHE A 385 3.15 -6.79 0.82
C PHE A 385 1.85 -6.01 0.97
N GLN A 386 1.84 -5.00 1.84
CA GLN A 386 0.67 -4.16 2.09
C GLN A 386 0.97 -2.71 1.75
N PHE A 387 0.19 -2.15 0.81
CA PHE A 387 0.30 -0.76 0.37
C PHE A 387 -0.85 0.06 0.97
N LEU A 388 -0.52 1.18 1.64
CA LEU A 388 -1.51 1.95 2.41
C LEU A 388 -1.15 3.44 2.51
N GLY A 389 -2.14 4.27 2.83
CA GLY A 389 -1.93 5.66 3.22
C GLY A 389 -1.23 5.75 4.58
N GLN A 390 -0.46 6.82 4.79
CA GLN A 390 0.31 6.99 6.04
C GLN A 390 -0.57 7.06 7.30
N ASP A 391 -1.79 7.51 7.18
CA ASP A 391 -2.80 7.57 8.24
C ASP A 391 -3.25 6.18 8.73
N ASN A 392 -3.01 5.14 7.94
CA ASN A 392 -3.38 3.77 8.26
C ASN A 392 -2.24 2.94 8.89
N VAL A 393 -1.03 3.49 9.01
CA VAL A 393 0.16 2.78 9.50
C VAL A 393 -0.08 2.17 10.89
N TYR A 394 -0.74 2.89 11.79
CA TYR A 394 -1.10 2.38 13.12
C TYR A 394 -1.87 1.06 13.04
N PHE A 395 -2.88 1.00 12.20
CA PHE A 395 -3.75 -0.19 12.09
C PHE A 395 -3.03 -1.37 11.45
N TYR A 396 -2.31 -1.15 10.36
CA TYR A 396 -1.63 -2.23 9.63
C TYR A 396 -0.34 -2.72 10.30
N VAL A 397 0.33 -1.89 11.10
CA VAL A 397 1.54 -2.30 11.81
C VAL A 397 1.22 -2.74 13.23
N LEU A 398 0.61 -1.87 14.05
CA LEU A 398 0.43 -2.17 15.46
C LEU A 398 -0.76 -3.10 15.69
N MET A 399 -1.94 -2.74 15.18
CA MET A 399 -3.15 -3.51 15.45
C MET A 399 -3.15 -4.87 14.74
N GLN A 400 -2.89 -4.91 13.43
CA GLN A 400 -2.81 -6.17 12.70
C GLN A 400 -1.65 -7.04 13.20
N GLY A 401 -0.46 -6.47 13.42
CA GLY A 401 0.67 -7.20 13.97
C GLY A 401 0.35 -7.84 15.33
N ALA A 402 -0.32 -7.11 16.22
CA ALA A 402 -0.76 -7.65 17.50
C ALA A 402 -1.85 -8.72 17.36
N MET A 403 -2.77 -8.57 16.39
CA MET A 403 -3.77 -9.60 16.08
C MET A 403 -3.10 -10.89 15.58
N TRP A 404 -2.14 -10.81 14.65
CA TRP A 404 -1.39 -11.96 14.13
C TRP A 404 -0.63 -12.69 15.23
N LEU A 405 0.06 -11.97 16.10
CA LEU A 405 0.76 -12.54 17.26
C LEU A 405 -0.23 -13.11 18.29
N GLY A 406 -1.33 -12.39 18.54
CA GLY A 406 -2.33 -12.75 19.55
C GLY A 406 -3.14 -13.99 19.23
N VAL A 407 -3.43 -14.27 17.95
CA VAL A 407 -4.15 -15.51 17.56
C VAL A 407 -3.29 -16.76 17.70
N LYS A 408 -1.97 -16.64 17.80
CA LYS A 408 -1.00 -17.75 17.98
C LYS A 408 -1.16 -18.86 16.92
N ASP A 409 -1.33 -18.48 15.68
CA ASP A 409 -1.62 -19.40 14.55
C ASP A 409 -0.60 -19.25 13.41
N ASN A 410 0.62 -18.82 13.75
CA ASN A 410 1.79 -18.71 12.86
C ASN A 410 1.58 -17.87 11.60
N TYR A 411 0.77 -16.80 11.69
CA TYR A 411 0.63 -15.88 10.57
C TYR A 411 1.97 -15.20 10.23
N THR A 412 2.29 -15.16 8.94
CA THR A 412 3.47 -14.46 8.43
C THR A 412 3.29 -12.95 8.62
N MET A 413 4.28 -12.32 9.24
CA MET A 413 4.27 -10.87 9.47
C MET A 413 4.54 -10.10 8.17
N THR A 414 3.86 -8.98 8.01
CA THR A 414 3.74 -8.26 6.72
C THR A 414 4.85 -7.24 6.47
N ASP A 415 5.09 -6.93 5.20
CA ASP A 415 5.92 -5.80 4.76
C ASP A 415 5.01 -4.63 4.36
N VAL A 416 5.14 -3.48 5.02
CA VAL A 416 4.27 -2.31 4.83
C VAL A 416 4.94 -1.27 3.94
N TYR A 417 4.22 -0.82 2.91
CA TYR A 417 4.59 0.25 1.99
C TYR A 417 3.60 1.40 2.13
N SER A 418 4.00 2.40 2.89
CA SER A 418 3.15 3.56 3.17
C SER A 418 3.45 4.71 2.22
N VAL A 419 2.40 5.39 1.78
CA VAL A 419 2.46 6.56 0.89
C VAL A 419 1.83 7.79 1.54
N PHE A 420 2.35 8.96 1.19
CA PHE A 420 1.73 10.24 1.53
C PHE A 420 0.48 10.49 0.66
N HIS A 421 -0.37 11.39 1.11
CA HIS A 421 -1.53 11.81 0.33
C HIS A 421 -1.09 12.53 -0.95
N LEU A 422 -1.79 12.23 -2.06
CA LEU A 422 -1.71 13.00 -3.28
C LEU A 422 -2.50 14.29 -3.11
N MET A 423 -1.85 15.41 -3.36
CA MET A 423 -2.46 16.73 -3.38
C MET A 423 -2.86 17.10 -4.81
N VAL A 424 -3.85 17.97 -4.95
CA VAL A 424 -4.23 18.59 -6.22
C VAL A 424 -4.25 20.09 -6.01
N ASN A 425 -3.50 20.83 -6.82
CA ASN A 425 -3.32 22.28 -6.65
C ASN A 425 -2.90 22.71 -5.24
N GLY A 426 -2.03 21.89 -4.61
CA GLY A 426 -1.53 22.16 -3.25
C GLY A 426 -2.48 21.83 -2.10
N GLU A 427 -3.67 21.30 -2.39
CA GLU A 427 -4.69 20.96 -1.41
C GLU A 427 -5.04 19.46 -1.44
N LYS A 428 -5.50 18.91 -0.31
CA LYS A 428 -6.06 17.56 -0.26
C LYS A 428 -7.32 17.50 -1.13
N MET A 429 -7.43 16.43 -1.95
CA MET A 429 -8.60 16.25 -2.81
C MET A 429 -9.91 16.22 -2.01
N SER A 430 -10.90 16.95 -2.48
CA SER A 430 -12.22 17.01 -1.87
C SER A 430 -13.28 17.30 -2.93
N LYS A 431 -14.36 16.51 -2.94
CA LYS A 431 -15.53 16.76 -3.82
C LYS A 431 -16.17 18.12 -3.55
N SER A 432 -16.22 18.53 -2.29
CA SER A 432 -16.82 19.80 -1.88
C SER A 432 -16.03 21.03 -2.30
N ARG A 433 -14.73 20.88 -2.60
CA ARG A 433 -13.83 21.98 -3.02
C ARG A 433 -13.65 22.06 -4.53
N GLY A 434 -14.22 21.13 -5.30
CA GLY A 434 -14.10 21.11 -6.77
C GLY A 434 -12.69 20.71 -7.28
N ASN A 435 -11.79 20.23 -6.41
CA ASN A 435 -10.45 19.76 -6.77
C ASN A 435 -10.36 18.21 -6.77
N PHE A 436 -11.46 17.56 -7.09
CA PHE A 436 -11.57 16.10 -7.14
C PHE A 436 -11.49 15.60 -8.58
N TYR A 437 -10.52 14.74 -8.88
CA TYR A 437 -10.43 14.05 -10.16
C TYR A 437 -10.64 12.56 -9.94
N SER A 438 -11.70 12.02 -10.55
CA SER A 438 -11.90 10.57 -10.60
C SER A 438 -10.92 9.93 -11.60
N GLY A 439 -10.62 8.65 -11.40
CA GLY A 439 -9.82 7.89 -12.36
C GLY A 439 -10.48 7.85 -13.73
N ASP A 440 -11.80 7.70 -13.77
CA ASP A 440 -12.58 7.63 -15.01
C ASP A 440 -12.55 8.94 -15.78
N GLN A 441 -12.62 10.07 -15.11
CA GLN A 441 -12.57 11.39 -15.72
C GLN A 441 -11.30 11.60 -16.56
N LEU A 442 -10.15 11.15 -16.09
CA LEU A 442 -8.91 11.29 -16.85
C LEU A 442 -8.90 10.47 -18.14
N THR A 443 -9.49 9.30 -18.12
CA THR A 443 -9.43 8.37 -19.27
C THR A 443 -10.64 8.50 -20.19
N GLU A 444 -11.85 8.66 -19.65
CA GLU A 444 -13.08 8.73 -20.47
C GLU A 444 -13.38 10.13 -20.96
N GLU A 445 -13.27 11.13 -20.08
CA GLU A 445 -13.64 12.50 -20.45
C GLU A 445 -12.47 13.24 -21.11
N MET A 446 -11.24 13.05 -20.58
CA MET A 446 -10.04 13.74 -21.08
C MET A 446 -9.25 12.91 -22.11
N GLY A 447 -9.57 11.62 -22.28
CA GLY A 447 -9.00 10.75 -23.32
C GLY A 447 -7.55 10.34 -23.09
N PHE A 448 -7.03 10.42 -21.85
CA PHE A 448 -5.66 9.99 -21.55
C PHE A 448 -5.53 8.47 -21.57
N ASP A 449 -4.40 7.98 -22.10
CA ASP A 449 -4.06 6.55 -22.07
C ASP A 449 -3.82 6.11 -20.62
N PRO A 450 -4.44 5.00 -20.15
CA PRO A 450 -4.27 4.52 -18.78
C PRO A 450 -2.82 4.26 -18.37
N ASP A 451 -1.98 3.76 -19.28
CA ASP A 451 -0.57 3.48 -18.98
C ASP A 451 0.24 4.78 -18.83
N GLN A 452 -0.14 5.85 -19.54
CA GLN A 452 0.47 7.17 -19.35
C GLN A 452 0.14 7.74 -17.97
N VAL A 453 -1.10 7.57 -17.50
CA VAL A 453 -1.49 7.97 -16.15
C VAL A 453 -0.76 7.12 -15.11
N ARG A 454 -0.72 5.80 -15.26
CA ARG A 454 0.02 4.88 -14.36
C ARG A 454 1.49 5.27 -14.25
N TYR A 455 2.14 5.48 -15.39
CA TYR A 455 3.55 5.90 -15.44
C TYR A 455 3.77 7.20 -14.68
N PHE A 456 2.93 8.21 -14.96
CA PHE A 456 3.02 9.50 -14.29
C PHE A 456 2.85 9.37 -12.77
N LEU A 457 1.80 8.68 -12.30
CA LEU A 457 1.57 8.46 -10.86
C LEU A 457 2.77 7.79 -10.18
N SER A 458 3.47 6.90 -10.89
CA SER A 458 4.68 6.23 -10.39
C SER A 458 5.88 7.17 -10.28
N THR A 459 5.88 8.33 -10.95
CA THR A 459 6.95 9.35 -10.85
C THR A 459 6.73 10.37 -9.74
N LEU A 460 5.61 10.35 -9.03
CA LEU A 460 5.27 11.36 -8.02
C LEU A 460 6.03 11.21 -6.69
N GLY A 461 6.60 10.02 -6.41
CA GLY A 461 7.41 9.79 -5.21
C GLY A 461 6.62 9.86 -3.90
N LEU A 462 5.36 9.45 -3.91
CA LEU A 462 4.49 9.46 -2.73
C LEU A 462 5.00 8.59 -1.57
N ALA A 463 5.93 7.67 -1.82
CA ALA A 463 6.60 6.93 -0.76
C ALA A 463 7.51 7.81 0.12
N ASP A 464 8.07 8.90 -0.44
CA ASP A 464 9.08 9.71 0.23
C ASP A 464 8.57 11.08 0.67
N LYS A 465 7.64 11.65 -0.07
CA LYS A 465 7.13 13.01 0.17
C LYS A 465 5.69 13.17 -0.30
N GLN A 466 5.02 14.14 0.27
CA GLN A 466 3.77 14.65 -0.25
C GLN A 466 4.01 15.26 -1.64
N SER A 467 3.20 14.89 -2.63
CA SER A 467 3.35 15.35 -4.02
C SER A 467 2.04 15.88 -4.55
N ASN A 468 2.15 16.76 -5.53
CA ASN A 468 1.01 17.42 -6.15
C ASN A 468 0.77 16.86 -7.56
N PHE A 469 -0.49 16.63 -7.90
CA PHE A 469 -0.92 16.41 -9.27
C PHE A 469 -1.21 17.76 -9.92
N ASP A 470 -0.61 18.02 -11.07
CA ASP A 470 -0.96 19.12 -11.95
C ASP A 470 -0.82 18.69 -13.41
N PHE A 471 -1.65 19.28 -14.28
CA PHE A 471 -1.72 18.87 -15.68
C PHE A 471 -0.47 19.26 -16.48
N GLU A 472 0.22 20.34 -16.15
CA GLU A 472 1.41 20.75 -16.88
C GLU A 472 2.55 19.75 -16.65
N THR A 473 2.79 19.36 -15.41
CA THR A 473 3.77 18.30 -15.08
C THR A 473 3.37 16.96 -15.74
N PHE A 474 2.08 16.63 -15.77
CA PHE A 474 1.58 15.45 -16.47
C PHE A 474 1.88 15.51 -17.98
N LYS A 475 1.57 16.61 -18.65
CA LYS A 475 1.86 16.81 -20.08
C LYS A 475 3.35 16.73 -20.38
N GLU A 476 4.20 17.37 -19.56
CA GLU A 476 5.65 17.31 -19.72
C GLU A 476 6.19 15.87 -19.65
N ARG A 477 5.70 15.08 -18.70
CA ARG A 477 6.10 13.65 -18.60
C ARG A 477 5.64 12.84 -19.81
N ASN A 478 4.44 13.10 -20.31
CA ASN A 478 3.93 12.41 -21.49
C ASN A 478 4.67 12.77 -22.77
N LYS A 479 5.27 13.98 -22.89
CA LYS A 479 6.17 14.31 -24.00
C LYS A 479 7.37 13.36 -24.09
N PHE A 480 7.91 12.92 -22.95
CA PHE A 480 8.97 11.90 -22.95
C PHE A 480 8.46 10.55 -23.45
N LEU A 481 7.29 10.10 -23.02
CA LEU A 481 6.70 8.83 -23.43
C LEU A 481 6.39 8.82 -24.93
N ALA A 482 5.65 9.82 -25.39
CA ALA A 482 5.23 9.93 -26.78
C ALA A 482 6.37 10.28 -27.77
N GLY A 483 7.46 10.85 -27.30
CA GLY A 483 8.62 11.24 -28.11
C GLY A 483 9.80 10.28 -27.95
N PRO A 484 10.74 10.55 -27.02
CA PRO A 484 11.99 9.78 -26.89
C PRO A 484 11.80 8.28 -26.63
N LEU A 485 10.80 7.88 -25.83
CA LEU A 485 10.55 6.47 -25.54
C LEU A 485 9.91 5.76 -26.73
N ASN A 486 8.90 6.34 -27.37
CA ASN A 486 8.34 5.80 -28.62
C ASN A 486 9.44 5.66 -29.68
N ALA A 487 10.29 6.68 -29.85
CA ALA A 487 11.39 6.62 -30.79
C ALA A 487 12.38 5.48 -30.51
N ALA A 488 12.63 5.17 -29.22
CA ALA A 488 13.49 4.04 -28.83
C ALA A 488 12.84 2.69 -29.20
N ILE A 489 11.50 2.58 -29.17
CA ILE A 489 10.77 1.37 -29.57
C ILE A 489 10.65 1.28 -31.09
N GLU A 490 10.23 2.35 -31.76
CA GLU A 490 9.85 2.34 -33.16
C GLU A 490 11.05 2.29 -34.12
N LYS A 491 12.15 2.98 -33.80
CA LYS A 491 13.31 3.07 -34.70
C LYS A 491 13.93 1.69 -35.04
N PRO A 492 14.21 0.80 -34.06
CA PRO A 492 14.72 -0.54 -34.37
C PRO A 492 13.74 -1.34 -35.24
N ILE A 493 12.44 -1.32 -34.89
CA ILE A 493 11.38 -2.02 -35.64
C ILE A 493 11.34 -1.50 -37.09
N SER A 494 11.29 -0.20 -37.28
CA SER A 494 11.24 0.40 -38.61
C SER A 494 12.51 0.12 -39.43
N ALA A 495 13.69 0.13 -38.80
CA ALA A 495 14.95 -0.12 -39.48
C ALA A 495 15.06 -1.55 -40.02
N VAL A 496 14.63 -2.55 -39.24
CA VAL A 496 14.66 -3.96 -39.74
C VAL A 496 13.68 -4.20 -40.86
N HIS A 497 12.49 -3.60 -40.83
CA HIS A 497 11.52 -3.70 -41.93
C HIS A 497 12.02 -3.03 -43.21
N THR A 498 12.70 -1.90 -43.11
CA THR A 498 13.16 -1.16 -44.28
C THR A 498 14.48 -1.65 -44.82
N ARG A 499 15.33 -2.34 -44.04
CA ARG A 499 16.72 -2.64 -44.38
C ARG A 499 17.14 -4.11 -44.22
N PHE A 500 16.35 -4.91 -43.50
CA PHE A 500 16.67 -6.29 -43.16
C PHE A 500 15.44 -7.24 -43.25
N GLU A 501 14.50 -6.94 -44.15
CA GLU A 501 13.32 -7.79 -44.45
C GLU A 501 12.49 -8.16 -43.22
N GLY A 502 12.48 -7.32 -42.20
CA GLY A 502 11.81 -7.55 -40.92
C GLY A 502 12.57 -8.52 -39.99
N LEU A 503 13.77 -8.97 -40.34
CA LEU A 503 14.57 -9.90 -39.55
C LEU A 503 15.59 -9.16 -38.68
N VAL A 504 15.68 -9.55 -37.41
CA VAL A 504 16.79 -9.09 -36.55
C VAL A 504 18.12 -9.53 -37.18
N PRO A 505 19.05 -8.62 -37.50
CA PRO A 505 20.32 -9.01 -38.11
C PRO A 505 21.15 -9.86 -37.13
N ASP A 506 21.92 -10.79 -37.68
CA ASP A 506 22.95 -11.50 -36.93
C ASP A 506 24.14 -10.55 -36.72
N GLY A 507 24.31 -10.07 -35.48
CA GLY A 507 25.29 -9.09 -35.08
C GLY A 507 25.90 -9.39 -33.72
N LYS A 508 26.98 -8.71 -33.38
CA LYS A 508 27.62 -8.81 -32.07
C LYS A 508 26.99 -7.84 -31.08
N LEU A 509 26.78 -8.29 -29.86
CA LEU A 509 26.34 -7.40 -28.79
C LEU A 509 27.45 -6.37 -28.47
N LEU A 510 27.11 -5.11 -28.58
CA LEU A 510 28.03 -4.03 -28.23
C LEU A 510 28.28 -4.02 -26.71
N GLU A 511 29.56 -3.94 -26.32
CA GLU A 511 29.99 -3.94 -24.91
C GLU A 511 29.25 -2.89 -24.07
N LYS A 512 28.99 -1.71 -24.66
CA LYS A 512 28.22 -0.65 -23.97
C LYS A 512 26.79 -1.08 -23.66
N ALA A 513 26.12 -1.82 -24.55
CA ALA A 513 24.77 -2.33 -24.32
C ALA A 513 24.77 -3.33 -23.15
N GLU A 514 25.71 -4.27 -23.15
CA GLU A 514 25.84 -5.28 -22.10
C GLU A 514 26.14 -4.65 -20.74
N LYS A 515 27.11 -3.75 -20.65
CA LYS A 515 27.48 -3.05 -19.40
C LYS A 515 26.33 -2.22 -18.82
N GLU A 516 25.63 -1.44 -19.66
CA GLU A 516 24.53 -0.60 -19.17
C GLU A 516 23.32 -1.47 -18.79
N THR A 517 23.07 -2.59 -19.48
CA THR A 517 22.02 -3.56 -19.08
C THR A 517 22.33 -4.17 -17.71
N MET A 518 23.58 -4.58 -17.47
CA MET A 518 23.95 -5.09 -16.15
C MET A 518 23.69 -4.09 -15.03
N LYS A 519 24.07 -2.83 -15.23
CA LYS A 519 23.85 -1.77 -14.24
C LYS A 519 22.37 -1.53 -13.98
N ILE A 520 21.57 -1.39 -15.05
CA ILE A 520 20.13 -1.12 -14.88
C ILE A 520 19.40 -2.28 -14.26
N VAL A 521 19.75 -3.53 -14.56
CA VAL A 521 19.14 -4.72 -13.93
C VAL A 521 19.42 -4.74 -12.42
N GLN A 522 20.64 -4.46 -11.98
CA GLN A 522 20.95 -4.36 -10.54
C GLN A 522 20.13 -3.27 -9.85
N LEU A 523 20.00 -2.10 -10.50
CA LEU A 523 19.19 -0.99 -9.98
C LEU A 523 17.69 -1.34 -9.98
N TYR A 524 17.20 -2.02 -11.01
CA TYR A 524 15.82 -2.47 -11.13
C TYR A 524 15.43 -3.38 -9.96
N LEU A 525 16.18 -4.45 -9.74
CA LEU A 525 15.92 -5.40 -8.67
C LEU A 525 15.93 -4.74 -7.28
N LYS A 526 16.94 -3.90 -7.03
CA LYS A 526 17.06 -3.17 -5.75
C LYS A 526 15.92 -2.20 -5.50
N ASN A 527 15.53 -1.42 -6.52
CA ASN A 527 14.53 -0.36 -6.35
C ASN A 527 13.10 -0.89 -6.40
N MET A 528 12.84 -1.97 -7.16
CA MET A 528 11.55 -2.67 -7.12
C MET A 528 11.25 -3.22 -5.72
N GLU A 529 12.23 -3.85 -5.08
CA GLU A 529 12.07 -4.35 -3.71
C GLU A 529 11.83 -3.23 -2.68
N LYS A 530 12.42 -2.06 -2.89
CA LYS A 530 12.24 -0.89 -2.02
C LYS A 530 10.98 -0.07 -2.31
N GLY A 531 10.35 -0.26 -3.46
CA GLY A 531 9.28 0.61 -3.95
C GLY A 531 9.74 2.00 -4.38
N ASP A 532 11.05 2.19 -4.67
CA ASP A 532 11.61 3.46 -5.16
C ASP A 532 11.44 3.55 -6.69
N HIS A 533 10.21 3.81 -7.11
CA HIS A 533 9.86 3.88 -8.53
C HIS A 533 10.41 5.13 -9.21
N VAL A 534 10.56 6.24 -8.51
CA VAL A 534 11.05 7.52 -9.08
C VAL A 534 12.48 7.38 -9.56
N THR A 535 13.37 6.94 -8.66
CA THR A 535 14.79 6.71 -9.01
C THR A 535 14.90 5.69 -10.13
N LEU A 536 14.11 4.60 -10.06
CA LEU A 536 14.14 3.54 -11.04
C LEU A 536 13.74 4.02 -12.44
N LEU A 537 12.59 4.70 -12.56
CA LEU A 537 12.07 5.18 -13.84
C LEU A 537 13.03 6.17 -14.50
N GLY A 538 13.64 7.08 -13.72
CA GLY A 538 14.69 7.98 -14.24
C GLY A 538 15.90 7.25 -14.84
N GLN A 539 16.28 6.10 -14.25
CA GLN A 539 17.38 5.28 -14.80
C GLN A 539 16.92 4.47 -16.03
N ILE A 540 15.69 3.96 -16.04
CA ILE A 540 15.12 3.28 -17.21
C ILE A 540 14.99 4.26 -18.41
N GLU A 541 14.60 5.50 -18.16
CA GLU A 541 14.56 6.55 -19.19
C GLU A 541 15.95 6.76 -19.82
N ASN A 542 17.01 6.82 -19.00
CA ASN A 542 18.38 6.94 -19.50
C ASN A 542 18.80 5.69 -20.28
N TYR A 543 18.43 4.51 -19.84
CA TYR A 543 18.68 3.26 -20.55
C TYR A 543 18.00 3.23 -21.93
N ALA A 544 16.74 3.67 -22.03
CA ALA A 544 16.03 3.78 -23.30
C ALA A 544 16.73 4.74 -24.29
N ARG A 545 17.31 5.84 -23.79
CA ARG A 545 18.05 6.80 -24.64
C ARG A 545 19.28 6.19 -25.30
N LEU A 546 19.81 5.07 -24.79
CA LEU A 546 20.94 4.36 -25.38
C LEU A 546 20.62 3.88 -26.79
N ILE A 547 19.39 3.40 -27.05
CA ILE A 547 18.95 3.01 -28.40
C ILE A 547 19.08 4.22 -29.36
N ASN A 548 18.58 5.38 -28.95
CA ASN A 548 18.68 6.58 -29.78
C ASN A 548 20.15 7.00 -30.04
N SER A 549 21.04 6.81 -29.06
CA SER A 549 22.45 7.10 -29.23
C SER A 549 23.13 6.18 -30.26
N PHE A 550 22.77 4.90 -30.31
CA PHE A 550 23.27 3.96 -31.32
C PHE A 550 22.76 4.31 -32.71
N PHE A 551 21.53 4.80 -32.85
CA PHE A 551 21.02 5.30 -34.13
C PHE A 551 21.78 6.52 -34.65
N VAL A 552 22.25 7.41 -33.79
CA VAL A 552 23.08 8.55 -34.16
C VAL A 552 24.51 8.09 -34.55
N GLN A 553 25.10 7.20 -33.75
CA GLN A 553 26.50 6.79 -33.89
C GLN A 553 26.71 5.86 -35.09
N TYR A 554 25.89 4.81 -35.23
CA TYR A 554 26.09 3.73 -36.22
C TYR A 554 25.17 3.86 -37.43
N LYS A 555 24.19 4.75 -37.40
CA LYS A 555 23.23 5.04 -38.51
C LYS A 555 22.64 3.76 -39.13
N PRO A 556 22.02 2.84 -38.34
CA PRO A 556 21.59 1.53 -38.85
C PRO A 556 20.52 1.62 -39.95
N HIS A 557 19.92 2.76 -40.14
CA HIS A 557 18.94 3.08 -41.19
C HIS A 557 19.56 3.60 -42.49
N ASP A 558 20.87 3.90 -42.51
CA ASP A 558 21.57 4.50 -43.67
C ASP A 558 22.46 3.44 -44.35
N ASP A 559 22.14 3.06 -45.59
CA ASP A 559 22.87 2.05 -46.36
C ASP A 559 24.32 2.41 -46.70
N ARG A 560 24.68 3.69 -46.56
CA ARG A 560 26.04 4.18 -46.76
C ARG A 560 26.97 3.95 -45.54
N ALA A 561 26.36 3.63 -44.38
CA ALA A 561 27.13 3.28 -43.19
C ALA A 561 27.67 1.85 -43.27
N ASP A 562 28.73 1.54 -42.50
CA ASP A 562 29.30 0.20 -42.42
C ASP A 562 28.28 -0.87 -42.06
N LEU A 563 28.19 -1.94 -42.87
CA LEU A 563 27.17 -2.97 -42.73
C LEU A 563 27.29 -3.75 -41.41
N GLU A 564 28.51 -4.12 -41.00
CA GLU A 564 28.68 -4.87 -39.74
C GLU A 564 28.36 -4.00 -38.53
N GLY A 565 28.82 -2.72 -38.53
CA GLY A 565 28.44 -1.77 -37.48
C GLY A 565 26.93 -1.53 -37.40
N ARG A 566 26.21 -1.54 -38.52
CA ARG A 566 24.73 -1.45 -38.57
C ARG A 566 24.07 -2.68 -37.97
N LYS A 567 24.56 -3.88 -38.30
CA LYS A 567 24.05 -5.16 -37.73
C LYS A 567 24.29 -5.21 -36.22
N ASP A 568 25.49 -4.92 -35.75
CA ASP A 568 25.85 -4.91 -34.33
C ASP A 568 25.01 -3.90 -33.55
N ALA A 569 24.80 -2.72 -34.12
CA ALA A 569 23.96 -1.70 -33.51
C ALA A 569 22.49 -2.11 -33.41
N LEU A 570 21.90 -2.65 -34.49
CA LEU A 570 20.48 -3.14 -34.44
C LEU A 570 20.30 -4.33 -33.53
N TYR A 571 21.20 -5.32 -33.58
CA TYR A 571 21.19 -6.44 -32.64
C TYR A 571 21.20 -5.94 -31.19
N SER A 572 22.08 -5.00 -30.88
CA SER A 572 22.18 -4.38 -29.55
C SER A 572 20.95 -3.54 -29.20
N CYS A 573 20.32 -2.85 -30.17
CA CYS A 573 19.05 -2.14 -29.93
C CYS A 573 17.92 -3.10 -29.56
N PHE A 574 17.80 -4.26 -30.22
CA PHE A 574 16.79 -5.26 -29.87
C PHE A 574 17.08 -5.93 -28.51
N TYR A 575 18.36 -6.14 -28.18
CA TYR A 575 18.75 -6.58 -26.84
C TYR A 575 18.29 -5.57 -25.76
N ILE A 576 18.55 -4.28 -25.95
CA ILE A 576 18.10 -3.22 -25.04
C ILE A 576 16.58 -3.14 -25.01
N LEU A 577 15.90 -3.17 -26.16
CA LEU A 577 14.44 -3.05 -26.26
C LEU A 577 13.71 -4.18 -25.54
N LYS A 578 14.18 -5.43 -25.66
CA LYS A 578 13.61 -6.57 -24.91
C LYS A 578 13.74 -6.35 -23.40
N ASN A 579 14.92 -5.98 -22.92
CA ASN A 579 15.14 -5.72 -21.48
C ASN A 579 14.32 -4.52 -20.98
N LEU A 580 14.22 -3.45 -21.78
CA LEU A 580 13.40 -2.28 -21.49
C LEU A 580 11.93 -2.64 -21.37
N MET A 581 11.40 -3.44 -22.30
CA MET A 581 10.03 -3.93 -22.30
C MET A 581 9.72 -4.72 -21.03
N ILE A 582 10.59 -5.63 -20.62
CA ILE A 582 10.43 -6.43 -19.40
C ILE A 582 10.40 -5.51 -18.17
N MET A 583 11.33 -4.57 -18.04
CA MET A 583 11.41 -3.67 -16.88
C MET A 583 10.27 -2.66 -16.82
N LEU A 584 9.72 -2.22 -17.95
CA LEU A 584 8.60 -1.29 -18.00
C LEU A 584 7.22 -1.95 -17.88
N HIS A 585 7.14 -3.28 -18.08
CA HIS A 585 5.86 -4.00 -18.03
C HIS A 585 5.06 -3.77 -16.72
N PRO A 586 5.64 -3.71 -15.52
CA PRO A 586 4.87 -3.37 -14.32
C PRO A 586 4.27 -1.96 -14.34
N PHE A 587 4.90 -1.01 -14.99
CA PHE A 587 4.50 0.41 -15.01
C PHE A 587 3.52 0.75 -16.13
N ALA A 588 3.68 0.14 -17.31
CA ALA A 588 2.88 0.37 -18.51
C ALA A 588 2.50 -0.97 -19.17
N PRO A 589 1.68 -1.82 -18.49
CA PRO A 589 1.47 -3.19 -18.91
C PRO A 589 0.81 -3.34 -20.28
N GLN A 590 -0.18 -2.51 -20.60
CA GLN A 590 -0.90 -2.59 -21.88
C GLN A 590 0.00 -2.17 -23.04
N THR A 591 0.82 -1.14 -22.85
CA THR A 591 1.77 -0.69 -23.86
C THR A 591 2.90 -1.70 -24.08
N MET A 592 3.47 -2.25 -23.01
CA MET A 592 4.53 -3.26 -23.13
C MET A 592 4.02 -4.57 -23.74
N GLU A 593 2.74 -4.89 -23.56
CA GLU A 593 2.11 -5.99 -24.29
C GLU A 593 2.03 -5.71 -25.80
N ARG A 594 1.69 -4.48 -26.21
CA ARG A 594 1.76 -4.06 -27.63
C ARG A 594 3.19 -4.17 -28.20
N VAL A 595 4.20 -3.80 -27.40
CA VAL A 595 5.62 -3.96 -27.77
C VAL A 595 5.96 -5.44 -27.93
N ARG A 596 5.56 -6.31 -26.98
CA ARG A 596 5.77 -7.76 -27.05
C ARG A 596 5.18 -8.36 -28.34
N VAL A 597 3.95 -7.99 -28.69
CA VAL A 597 3.29 -8.44 -29.91
C VAL A 597 4.04 -7.97 -31.15
N SER A 598 4.48 -6.70 -31.20
CA SER A 598 5.32 -6.19 -32.30
C SER A 598 6.65 -6.93 -32.42
N LEU A 599 7.23 -7.37 -31.29
CA LEU A 599 8.45 -8.17 -31.29
C LEU A 599 8.21 -9.67 -31.53
N LYS A 600 6.96 -10.11 -31.65
CA LYS A 600 6.54 -11.52 -31.78
C LYS A 600 7.15 -12.44 -30.70
N LEU A 601 7.23 -11.95 -29.47
CA LEU A 601 7.75 -12.70 -28.34
C LEU A 601 6.61 -13.41 -27.57
N PRO A 602 6.85 -14.57 -26.93
CA PRO A 602 5.85 -15.25 -26.11
C PRO A 602 5.56 -14.46 -24.82
N GLU A 603 4.41 -14.71 -24.18
CA GLU A 603 4.07 -14.07 -22.88
C GLU A 603 5.08 -14.43 -21.78
N SER A 604 5.69 -15.60 -21.83
CA SER A 604 6.74 -16.05 -20.91
C SER A 604 7.97 -15.13 -20.87
N VAL A 605 8.12 -14.22 -21.85
CA VAL A 605 9.20 -13.23 -21.86
C VAL A 605 9.14 -12.28 -20.66
N PHE A 606 7.96 -12.07 -20.07
CA PHE A 606 7.82 -11.29 -18.85
C PHE A 606 8.23 -12.08 -17.60
N SER A 607 9.50 -12.51 -17.59
CA SER A 607 10.16 -13.15 -16.46
C SER A 607 11.44 -12.39 -16.13
N ILE A 608 11.80 -12.34 -14.84
CA ILE A 608 13.09 -11.80 -14.40
C ILE A 608 14.26 -12.59 -15.02
N ASP A 609 14.09 -13.89 -15.26
CA ASP A 609 15.11 -14.77 -15.84
C ASP A 609 15.39 -14.46 -17.32
N GLU A 610 14.53 -13.69 -17.97
CA GLU A 610 14.74 -13.19 -19.33
C GLU A 610 15.56 -11.88 -19.41
N LEU A 611 15.81 -11.24 -18.26
CA LEU A 611 16.71 -10.08 -18.22
C LEU A 611 18.16 -10.48 -18.57
N GLY A 612 18.83 -9.63 -19.32
CA GLY A 612 20.17 -9.90 -19.82
C GLY A 612 20.24 -10.85 -21.01
N THR A 613 19.09 -11.26 -21.54
CA THR A 613 19.03 -12.05 -22.79
C THR A 613 18.58 -11.17 -23.96
N GLY A 614 18.96 -11.55 -25.19
CA GLY A 614 18.63 -10.85 -26.42
C GLY A 614 17.50 -11.50 -27.22
N ILE A 615 17.23 -10.95 -28.39
CA ILE A 615 16.43 -11.55 -29.45
C ILE A 615 17.42 -12.14 -30.47
N ALA A 616 17.24 -13.40 -30.84
CA ALA A 616 18.17 -14.08 -31.74
C ALA A 616 18.24 -13.43 -33.12
N GLY A 617 19.41 -13.48 -33.76
CA GLY A 617 19.55 -13.18 -35.18
C GLY A 617 18.61 -14.05 -36.04
N GLY A 618 18.04 -13.50 -37.10
CA GLY A 618 17.02 -14.15 -37.93
C GLY A 618 15.60 -14.20 -37.36
N HIS A 619 15.36 -13.67 -36.15
CA HIS A 619 14.02 -13.56 -35.59
C HIS A 619 13.17 -12.54 -36.36
N LEU A 620 11.96 -12.93 -36.79
CA LEU A 620 11.04 -12.07 -37.53
C LEU A 620 10.28 -11.13 -36.60
N ILE A 621 10.42 -9.83 -36.82
CA ILE A 621 9.69 -8.77 -36.11
C ILE A 621 8.34 -8.51 -36.81
N GLY A 622 7.28 -8.28 -36.03
CA GLY A 622 5.97 -7.89 -36.52
C GLY A 622 5.87 -6.39 -36.81
N GLU A 623 4.71 -5.96 -37.29
CA GLU A 623 4.41 -4.58 -37.57
C GLU A 623 4.45 -3.71 -36.30
N LYS A 624 4.87 -2.46 -36.46
CA LYS A 624 4.78 -1.49 -35.37
C LYS A 624 3.33 -1.16 -35.05
N GLN A 625 3.07 -0.91 -33.78
CA GLN A 625 1.76 -0.46 -33.28
C GLN A 625 1.87 0.97 -32.76
N GLN A 626 0.75 1.55 -32.37
CA GLN A 626 0.74 2.77 -31.57
C GLN A 626 1.05 2.42 -30.12
N TYR A 627 2.10 2.99 -29.56
CA TYR A 627 2.52 2.72 -28.18
C TYR A 627 2.00 3.78 -27.23
N PHE A 628 2.68 4.90 -27.04
CA PHE A 628 2.20 6.01 -26.23
C PHE A 628 1.63 7.11 -27.12
N PRO A 629 0.33 7.40 -27.09
CA PRO A 629 -0.26 8.48 -27.89
C PRO A 629 0.28 9.84 -27.44
N ALA A 630 0.35 10.79 -28.39
CA ALA A 630 0.60 12.18 -28.04
C ALA A 630 -0.59 12.75 -27.26
N VAL A 631 -0.30 13.48 -26.18
CA VAL A 631 -1.33 14.19 -25.40
C VAL A 631 -1.55 15.54 -26.06
N GLU A 632 -2.58 15.66 -26.91
CA GLU A 632 -2.99 16.94 -27.49
C GLU A 632 -3.98 17.64 -26.54
N GLY A 633 -3.66 18.90 -26.21
CA GLY A 633 -4.53 19.97 -25.73
C GLY A 633 -5.78 19.59 -24.92
N ALA A 634 -5.65 18.98 -23.74
CA ALA A 634 -6.72 19.08 -22.74
C ALA A 634 -6.77 20.54 -22.27
N SER A 635 -7.67 21.33 -22.84
CA SER A 635 -8.04 22.63 -22.29
C SER A 635 -8.72 22.39 -20.94
N GLU A 636 -8.30 23.12 -19.92
CA GLU A 636 -9.05 23.24 -18.68
C GLU A 636 -10.46 23.73 -19.04
N SER A 637 -11.47 22.87 -18.90
CA SER A 637 -12.88 23.23 -18.99
C SER A 637 -13.45 23.48 -17.60
#